data_fd0b689d46ecffd07862506657c70a80
#
_entry.id   fd0b689d46ecffd07862506657c70a80
#
_cell.length_a   1.000
_cell.length_b   1.000
_cell.length_c   1.000
_cell.angle_alpha   90.00
_cell.angle_beta   90.00
_cell.angle_gamma   90.00
#
_symmetry.space_group_name_H-M   'P 1'
#
loop_
_entity.id
_entity.type
_entity.pdbx_description
1 polymer ?
#
loop_
_entity_poly.entity_id
_entity_poly.type
_entity_poly.pdbx_seq_one_letter_code
_entity_poly.pdbx_strand_id
1 'polypeptide(L)'
;MNLLLLAYQSFGVVYGDLSTSPLYVYKSTFAGKLRQYQDEETVFGVLSLIFWTFTLIPLLKYVTIVLSADDNGEGGPFALYSLLCRHAKLSLLPNQQAADEELSTYYRNGFAPRNGSAPWLRRFLEKHKKMRTVLLLIVLCGASMVIGDGILTPAISVLSSMSGLQVRATGLEHRSVVLLSCIVLVGLFALQHRGTQKVAFLFAPIVIIWLFSIGGIGLYNILHWNPNIYQALSPYYMVKFFRKTGKDGWIALGGILLSMTGSEAMFADLGHFTSASVRVAFVTVIYPCLILQYMGHAAFLSKNTFHMPTGFYDTIPEPVFWPVFVVATLAAVVGSQAVISATFSIVKQCHALGCFPRVKVVHTSRWIYGQIYIPEINWILMVLCVAVTVAFRDTTLIGNAYGIACMTVMLVTTFLMALIVIFVWQRNIVFALFFLVFFGSIEAVYLSSSLMKVPQGGWVPLVLAFIFMSVMYIWHYGLRRKYQFDLQNKVSMRSILSLGPSLGIVRVPGIGLIYTELVTGVPSIFSHFVTNLPAFHEVLVFLCVKSVPVPYVSPDERYLVGRIGPKEYRMYRCIVRYGYKDVQRDDDNFENMLVMSIAKFIMMEAEDASSSASYDIANEGRMAVITTTDDAGTPLAMRDFNGIADSLTTRSSKSESLRSLQSSYEQEYPSVSRRRRVRFEVPEDDDMGQQVKDELMALVEAKHAGVAYIMGHSYIKARRSSSFLKKFAIDVGYSFLRKNCRGPSVTLHIPHISLIEVGMIYYV
;
A
#
# COMPACT_ATOMS: atom_id res chain seq x y z
N MET A 1 -11.91 -20.74 17.64
CA MET A 1 -13.03 -20.36 16.78
C MET A 1 -12.65 -19.26 15.78
N ASN A 2 -11.97 -18.21 16.22
CA ASN A 2 -11.56 -17.10 15.32
C ASN A 2 -10.60 -17.50 14.18
N LEU A 3 -9.66 -18.44 14.40
CA LEU A 3 -8.70 -18.87 13.38
C LEU A 3 -9.39 -19.55 12.18
N LEU A 4 -10.34 -20.46 12.43
CA LEU A 4 -11.07 -21.17 11.37
C LEU A 4 -11.99 -20.23 10.60
N LEU A 5 -12.61 -19.25 11.29
CA LEU A 5 -13.43 -18.24 10.62
C LEU A 5 -12.58 -17.33 9.72
N LEU A 6 -11.41 -16.91 10.17
CA LEU A 6 -10.47 -16.15 9.36
C LEU A 6 -9.92 -16.99 8.19
N ALA A 7 -9.64 -18.29 8.41
CA ALA A 7 -9.25 -19.20 7.35
C ALA A 7 -10.36 -19.35 6.29
N TYR A 8 -11.63 -19.49 6.73
CA TYR A 8 -12.79 -19.52 5.83
C TYR A 8 -12.90 -18.21 5.00
N GLN A 9 -12.78 -17.05 5.62
CA GLN A 9 -12.86 -15.78 4.92
C GLN A 9 -11.70 -15.56 3.94
N SER A 10 -10.50 -16.13 4.22
CA SER A 10 -9.33 -16.00 3.35
C SER A 10 -9.51 -16.67 1.99
N PHE A 11 -10.37 -17.70 1.87
CA PHE A 11 -10.64 -18.34 0.58
C PHE A 11 -11.14 -17.35 -0.48
N GLY A 12 -12.03 -16.45 -0.11
CA GLY A 12 -12.63 -15.50 -1.05
C GLY A 12 -11.74 -14.33 -1.45
N VAL A 13 -10.83 -13.92 -0.59
CA VAL A 13 -10.05 -12.70 -0.78
C VAL A 13 -8.61 -12.98 -1.24
N VAL A 14 -8.00 -14.05 -0.73
CA VAL A 14 -6.55 -14.30 -0.92
C VAL A 14 -6.29 -15.29 -2.06
N TYR A 15 -7.16 -16.30 -2.22
CA TYR A 15 -6.88 -17.46 -3.07
C TYR A 15 -7.66 -17.51 -4.37
N GLY A 16 -8.44 -16.48 -4.65
CA GLY A 16 -9.27 -16.45 -5.87
C GLY A 16 -8.45 -16.63 -7.15
N ASP A 17 -7.35 -15.91 -7.30
CA ASP A 17 -6.49 -15.96 -8.48
C ASP A 17 -5.79 -17.31 -8.64
N LEU A 18 -5.15 -17.79 -7.56
CA LEU A 18 -4.47 -19.09 -7.58
C LEU A 18 -5.41 -20.25 -7.93
N SER A 19 -6.68 -20.18 -7.50
CA SER A 19 -7.69 -21.21 -7.75
C SER A 19 -8.17 -21.25 -9.19
N THR A 20 -8.06 -20.17 -9.95
CA THR A 20 -8.49 -20.07 -11.36
C THR A 20 -7.40 -20.42 -12.36
N SER A 21 -6.15 -20.56 -11.92
CA SER A 21 -5.00 -20.94 -12.77
C SER A 21 -5.21 -22.21 -13.60
N PRO A 22 -5.90 -23.27 -13.12
CA PRO A 22 -6.15 -24.47 -13.92
C PRO A 22 -6.88 -24.24 -15.24
N LEU A 23 -7.61 -23.14 -15.37
CA LEU A 23 -8.36 -22.81 -16.59
C LEU A 23 -7.47 -22.57 -17.81
N TYR A 24 -6.22 -22.11 -17.59
CA TYR A 24 -5.35 -21.68 -18.69
C TYR A 24 -3.95 -22.30 -18.67
N VAL A 25 -3.50 -22.97 -17.60
CA VAL A 25 -2.12 -23.47 -17.47
C VAL A 25 -1.76 -24.48 -18.55
N TYR A 26 -2.52 -25.57 -18.72
CA TYR A 26 -2.22 -26.59 -19.72
C TYR A 26 -2.36 -26.05 -21.13
N LYS A 27 -3.40 -25.25 -21.42
CA LYS A 27 -3.56 -24.59 -22.70
C LYS A 27 -2.35 -23.74 -23.07
N SER A 28 -1.87 -22.92 -22.13
CA SER A 28 -0.69 -22.07 -22.34
C SER A 28 0.62 -22.86 -22.45
N THR A 29 0.73 -23.99 -21.75
CA THR A 29 1.93 -24.84 -21.76
C THR A 29 2.07 -25.59 -23.08
N PHE A 30 1.00 -26.19 -23.58
CA PHE A 30 0.99 -26.91 -24.85
C PHE A 30 0.79 -26.01 -26.07
N ALA A 31 0.63 -24.70 -25.90
CA ALA A 31 0.67 -23.76 -26.98
C ALA A 31 2.09 -23.67 -27.61
N GLY A 32 2.18 -23.39 -28.89
CA GLY A 32 3.43 -23.21 -29.59
C GLY A 32 4.14 -24.53 -29.95
N LYS A 33 5.46 -24.59 -29.78
CA LYS A 33 6.29 -25.71 -30.25
C LYS A 33 6.08 -27.02 -29.51
N LEU A 34 5.64 -26.98 -28.23
CA LEU A 34 5.37 -28.19 -27.47
C LEU A 34 4.20 -29.00 -28.03
N ARG A 35 3.35 -28.38 -28.88
CA ARG A 35 2.30 -29.07 -29.61
C ARG A 35 2.80 -30.23 -30.49
N GLN A 36 4.08 -30.25 -30.85
CA GLN A 36 4.66 -31.33 -31.66
C GLN A 36 4.88 -32.63 -30.84
N TYR A 37 4.92 -32.54 -29.50
CA TYR A 37 5.23 -33.64 -28.58
C TYR A 37 3.92 -34.14 -27.93
N GLN A 38 3.05 -34.77 -28.72
CA GLN A 38 1.73 -35.26 -28.25
C GLN A 38 1.82 -36.70 -27.73
N ASP A 39 2.62 -36.92 -26.71
CA ASP A 39 2.80 -38.25 -26.10
C ASP A 39 2.63 -38.23 -24.58
N GLU A 40 2.29 -39.38 -24.01
CA GLU A 40 2.01 -39.54 -22.58
C GLU A 40 3.19 -39.13 -21.71
N GLU A 41 4.42 -39.42 -22.16
CA GLU A 41 5.63 -39.04 -21.41
C GLU A 41 5.82 -37.52 -21.27
N THR A 42 5.49 -36.77 -22.32
CA THR A 42 5.57 -35.32 -22.28
C THR A 42 4.53 -34.74 -21.30
N VAL A 43 3.32 -35.32 -21.26
CA VAL A 43 2.28 -34.93 -20.28
C VAL A 43 2.75 -35.22 -18.85
N PHE A 44 3.36 -36.39 -18.62
CA PHE A 44 3.92 -36.74 -17.30
C PHE A 44 5.04 -35.78 -16.90
N GLY A 45 5.89 -35.38 -17.84
CA GLY A 45 6.93 -34.39 -17.60
C GLY A 45 6.39 -33.01 -17.23
N VAL A 46 5.37 -32.55 -17.94
CA VAL A 46 4.68 -31.28 -17.66
C VAL A 46 4.00 -31.33 -16.28
N LEU A 47 3.30 -32.43 -15.95
CA LEU A 47 2.69 -32.60 -14.63
C LEU A 47 3.75 -32.61 -13.52
N SER A 48 4.87 -33.32 -13.71
CA SER A 48 5.96 -33.34 -12.76
C SER A 48 6.52 -31.94 -12.50
N LEU A 49 6.71 -31.14 -13.57
CA LEU A 49 7.15 -29.75 -13.46
C LEU A 49 6.13 -28.87 -12.73
N ILE A 50 4.82 -28.99 -13.04
CA ILE A 50 3.76 -28.27 -12.34
C ILE A 50 3.77 -28.61 -10.85
N PHE A 51 3.82 -29.91 -10.51
CA PHE A 51 3.81 -30.39 -9.13
C PHE A 51 4.98 -29.82 -8.32
N TRP A 52 6.20 -29.95 -8.83
CA TRP A 52 7.39 -29.49 -8.12
C TRP A 52 7.47 -27.96 -8.06
N THR A 53 7.07 -27.27 -9.11
CA THR A 53 6.98 -25.81 -9.10
C THR A 53 5.99 -25.31 -8.05
N PHE A 54 4.80 -25.91 -7.99
CA PHE A 54 3.75 -25.55 -7.05
C PHE A 54 4.15 -25.91 -5.60
N THR A 55 4.90 -26.97 -5.41
CA THR A 55 5.42 -27.37 -4.10
C THR A 55 6.56 -26.47 -3.63
N LEU A 56 7.53 -26.15 -4.51
CA LEU A 56 8.72 -25.39 -4.12
C LEU A 56 8.41 -23.89 -3.94
N ILE A 57 7.61 -23.28 -4.82
CA ILE A 57 7.39 -21.84 -4.78
C ILE A 57 6.18 -21.48 -3.91
N PRO A 58 4.92 -21.83 -4.22
CA PRO A 58 3.80 -21.46 -3.38
C PRO A 58 3.89 -22.06 -1.96
N LEU A 59 4.15 -23.37 -1.82
CA LEU A 59 4.14 -24.00 -0.51
C LEU A 59 5.43 -23.73 0.26
N LEU A 60 6.60 -24.13 -0.25
CA LEU A 60 7.84 -24.04 0.51
C LEU A 60 8.36 -22.60 0.65
N LYS A 61 8.41 -21.82 -0.42
CA LYS A 61 8.92 -20.44 -0.35
C LYS A 61 7.90 -19.50 0.31
N TYR A 62 6.66 -19.41 -0.26
CA TYR A 62 5.70 -18.41 0.22
C TYR A 62 5.06 -18.80 1.53
N VAL A 63 4.39 -19.96 1.62
CA VAL A 63 3.60 -20.32 2.80
C VAL A 63 4.48 -20.57 4.03
N THR A 64 5.66 -21.18 3.86
CA THR A 64 6.52 -21.47 5.03
C THR A 64 7.45 -20.31 5.40
N ILE A 65 8.03 -19.60 4.43
CA ILE A 65 9.09 -18.63 4.68
C ILE A 65 8.58 -17.19 4.53
N VAL A 66 8.07 -16.79 3.35
CA VAL A 66 7.73 -15.39 3.04
C VAL A 66 6.61 -14.86 3.91
N LEU A 67 5.55 -15.65 4.17
CA LEU A 67 4.47 -15.27 5.08
C LEU A 67 4.92 -15.05 6.54
N SER A 68 6.16 -15.41 6.90
CA SER A 68 6.74 -15.10 8.22
C SER A 68 7.41 -13.72 8.26
N ALA A 69 7.59 -13.07 7.13
CA ALA A 69 8.19 -11.73 7.01
C ALA A 69 7.10 -10.66 6.87
N ASP A 70 6.03 -10.81 7.63
CA ASP A 70 4.96 -9.81 7.69
C ASP A 70 5.39 -8.58 8.53
N ASP A 71 4.92 -7.44 8.13
CA ASP A 71 5.07 -6.19 8.88
C ASP A 71 3.79 -5.91 9.68
N ASN A 72 3.68 -6.52 10.88
CA ASN A 72 2.47 -6.48 11.72
C ASN A 72 1.18 -6.84 10.94
N GLY A 73 1.27 -7.93 10.18
CA GLY A 73 0.20 -8.43 9.34
C GLY A 73 0.16 -7.89 7.91
N GLU A 74 1.01 -6.91 7.52
CA GLU A 74 1.09 -6.44 6.13
C GLU A 74 2.15 -7.22 5.35
N GLY A 75 1.88 -7.45 4.07
CA GLY A 75 2.79 -8.11 3.13
C GLY A 75 3.01 -7.31 1.85
N GLY A 76 3.78 -7.89 0.93
CA GLY A 76 4.12 -7.30 -0.35
C GLY A 76 5.47 -6.58 -0.37
N PRO A 77 5.95 -6.18 -1.57
CA PRO A 77 7.29 -5.61 -1.76
C PRO A 77 7.55 -4.35 -0.93
N PHE A 78 6.54 -3.49 -0.75
CA PHE A 78 6.67 -2.27 0.05
C PHE A 78 6.68 -2.52 1.56
N ALA A 79 5.94 -3.53 2.06
CA ALA A 79 6.01 -3.93 3.46
C ALA A 79 7.42 -4.47 3.79
N LEU A 80 8.00 -5.29 2.91
CA LEU A 80 9.39 -5.74 3.02
C LEU A 80 10.39 -4.58 2.99
N TYR A 81 10.17 -3.60 2.11
CA TYR A 81 10.98 -2.39 2.05
C TYR A 81 10.87 -1.55 3.33
N SER A 82 9.67 -1.41 3.90
CA SER A 82 9.44 -0.73 5.17
C SER A 82 10.21 -1.40 6.32
N LEU A 83 10.16 -2.73 6.40
CA LEU A 83 10.96 -3.51 7.36
C LEU A 83 12.47 -3.25 7.21
N LEU A 84 12.97 -3.23 5.97
CA LEU A 84 14.38 -2.92 5.69
C LEU A 84 14.74 -1.47 6.05
N CYS A 85 13.87 -0.51 5.77
CA CYS A 85 14.07 0.89 6.14
C CYS A 85 14.24 1.07 7.65
N ARG A 86 13.43 0.36 8.45
CA ARG A 86 13.50 0.41 9.91
C ARG A 86 14.80 -0.19 10.45
N HIS A 87 15.08 -1.45 10.10
CA HIS A 87 16.16 -2.20 10.74
C HIS A 87 17.56 -1.88 10.18
N ALA A 88 17.65 -1.51 8.91
CA ALA A 88 18.93 -1.22 8.25
C ALA A 88 19.17 0.27 8.03
N LYS A 89 18.29 1.19 8.49
CA LYS A 89 18.38 2.66 8.29
C LYS A 89 18.53 3.06 6.81
N LEU A 90 17.88 2.33 5.91
CA LEU A 90 17.98 2.50 4.46
C LEU A 90 16.94 3.48 3.89
N SER A 91 16.13 4.10 4.74
CA SER A 91 15.06 4.98 4.33
C SER A 91 15.57 6.16 3.49
N LEU A 92 14.87 6.44 2.40
CA LEU A 92 15.00 7.64 1.59
C LEU A 92 13.87 8.64 1.88
N LEU A 93 13.04 8.38 2.89
CA LEU A 93 12.00 9.31 3.33
C LEU A 93 12.63 10.62 3.78
N PRO A 94 12.16 11.77 3.28
CA PRO A 94 12.82 13.04 3.51
C PRO A 94 12.76 13.52 4.96
N ASN A 95 11.74 13.14 5.74
CA ASN A 95 11.41 13.72 7.05
C ASN A 95 11.71 12.79 8.23
N GLN A 96 12.58 11.79 8.07
CA GLN A 96 12.88 10.84 9.15
C GLN A 96 13.69 11.49 10.28
N GLN A 97 13.26 11.25 11.53
CA GLN A 97 13.92 11.73 12.75
C GLN A 97 14.36 10.55 13.64
N ALA A 98 15.31 10.81 14.53
CA ALA A 98 15.71 9.84 15.56
C ALA A 98 14.54 9.45 16.47
N ALA A 99 13.69 10.40 16.83
CA ALA A 99 12.48 10.15 17.63
C ALA A 99 11.45 9.20 16.96
N ASP A 100 11.52 9.01 15.64
CA ASP A 100 10.67 8.02 14.95
C ASP A 100 11.16 6.59 15.21
N GLU A 101 12.42 6.42 15.57
CA GLU A 101 13.01 5.13 15.91
C GLU A 101 12.65 4.69 17.35
N GLU A 102 12.15 5.60 18.19
CA GLU A 102 11.72 5.34 19.58
C GLU A 102 10.27 4.83 19.69
N LEU A 103 9.53 4.80 18.59
CA LEU A 103 8.17 4.28 18.58
C LEU A 103 8.09 2.82 19.05
N SER A 104 7.13 2.49 19.92
CA SER A 104 6.93 1.15 20.48
C SER A 104 6.69 0.11 19.38
N THR A 105 6.02 0.50 18.30
CA THR A 105 5.80 -0.33 17.11
C THR A 105 7.07 -0.61 16.31
N TYR A 106 8.12 0.18 16.50
CA TYR A 106 9.39 -0.01 15.79
C TYR A 106 10.11 -1.30 16.23
N TYR A 107 9.99 -1.65 17.52
CA TYR A 107 10.68 -2.80 18.15
C TYR A 107 9.75 -3.88 18.69
N ARG A 108 8.45 -3.83 18.39
CA ARG A 108 7.42 -4.73 18.94
C ARG A 108 7.72 -6.23 18.75
N ASN A 109 8.57 -6.60 17.80
CA ASN A 109 8.99 -7.98 17.55
C ASN A 109 10.21 -8.43 18.39
N GLY A 110 10.58 -7.71 19.45
CA GLY A 110 11.64 -8.12 20.39
C GLY A 110 13.06 -8.05 19.83
N PHE A 111 13.25 -7.58 18.62
CA PHE A 111 14.56 -7.41 18.01
C PHE A 111 15.15 -6.04 18.35
N ALA A 112 15.57 -5.86 19.62
CA ALA A 112 16.48 -4.76 19.95
C ALA A 112 17.72 -4.84 19.03
N PRO A 113 18.33 -3.73 18.64
CA PRO A 113 19.52 -3.74 17.79
C PRO A 113 20.70 -4.40 18.48
N ARG A 114 20.74 -5.72 18.49
CA ARG A 114 21.95 -6.48 18.80
C ARG A 114 22.96 -6.27 17.68
N ASN A 115 24.25 -6.30 18.00
CA ASN A 115 25.33 -6.27 17.01
C ASN A 115 25.06 -7.31 15.92
N GLY A 116 24.48 -6.86 14.81
CA GLY A 116 23.95 -7.76 13.77
C GLY A 116 25.02 -8.53 13.06
N SER A 117 24.67 -9.68 12.48
CA SER A 117 25.54 -10.65 11.80
C SER A 117 26.32 -10.11 10.59
N ALA A 118 26.04 -8.88 10.13
CA ALA A 118 26.75 -8.26 9.00
C ALA A 118 26.95 -6.74 9.14
N PRO A 119 27.74 -6.28 10.13
CA PRO A 119 27.94 -4.83 10.34
C PRO A 119 28.64 -4.15 9.15
N TRP A 120 29.44 -4.87 8.38
CA TRP A 120 30.12 -4.38 7.18
C TRP A 120 29.15 -4.09 6.04
N LEU A 121 28.16 -4.97 5.81
CA LEU A 121 27.14 -4.80 4.75
C LEU A 121 26.22 -3.62 5.06
N ARG A 122 25.83 -3.46 6.32
CA ARG A 122 25.06 -2.30 6.79
C ARG A 122 25.84 -1.01 6.55
N ARG A 123 27.12 -0.93 7.00
CA ARG A 123 27.99 0.23 6.78
C ARG A 123 28.19 0.51 5.28
N PHE A 124 28.32 -0.54 4.46
CA PHE A 124 28.43 -0.40 3.01
C PHE A 124 27.20 0.26 2.40
N LEU A 125 25.99 -0.19 2.75
CA LEU A 125 24.73 0.37 2.27
C LEU A 125 24.50 1.78 2.81
N GLU A 126 24.84 2.06 4.07
CA GLU A 126 24.75 3.39 4.66
C GLU A 126 25.69 4.39 3.98
N LYS A 127 26.91 3.99 3.65
CA LYS A 127 27.91 4.82 2.99
C LYS A 127 27.56 5.18 1.55
N HIS A 128 26.93 4.25 0.81
CA HIS A 128 26.70 4.41 -0.63
C HIS A 128 25.26 4.83 -0.94
N LYS A 129 25.00 6.16 -1.03
CA LYS A 129 23.69 6.73 -1.39
C LYS A 129 23.11 6.15 -2.70
N LYS A 130 23.97 5.79 -3.68
CA LYS A 130 23.55 5.18 -4.94
C LYS A 130 22.90 3.80 -4.72
N MET A 131 23.43 2.98 -3.80
CA MET A 131 22.87 1.65 -3.53
C MET A 131 21.47 1.73 -2.93
N ARG A 132 21.19 2.73 -2.06
CA ARG A 132 19.84 2.97 -1.54
C ARG A 132 18.86 3.36 -2.66
N THR A 133 19.31 4.15 -3.63
CA THR A 133 18.49 4.49 -4.81
C THR A 133 18.23 3.26 -5.68
N VAL A 134 19.23 2.39 -5.88
CA VAL A 134 19.04 1.13 -6.62
C VAL A 134 18.05 0.22 -5.91
N LEU A 135 18.15 0.08 -4.58
CA LEU A 135 17.18 -0.69 -3.78
C LEU A 135 15.75 -0.14 -3.96
N LEU A 136 15.58 1.18 -3.88
CA LEU A 136 14.27 1.80 -4.14
C LEU A 136 13.79 1.49 -5.55
N LEU A 137 14.63 1.58 -6.58
CA LEU A 137 14.24 1.26 -7.95
C LEU A 137 13.81 -0.21 -8.12
N ILE A 138 14.47 -1.13 -7.44
CA ILE A 138 14.07 -2.56 -7.41
C ILE A 138 12.67 -2.72 -6.81
N VAL A 139 12.42 -2.05 -5.68
CA VAL A 139 11.10 -2.08 -5.02
C VAL A 139 10.02 -1.45 -5.90
N LEU A 140 10.32 -0.29 -6.52
CA LEU A 140 9.39 0.37 -7.45
C LEU A 140 9.12 -0.50 -8.68
N CYS A 141 10.10 -1.22 -9.19
CA CYS A 141 9.93 -2.19 -10.27
C CYS A 141 8.97 -3.32 -9.84
N GLY A 142 9.19 -3.92 -8.67
CA GLY A 142 8.28 -4.92 -8.12
C GLY A 142 6.86 -4.40 -7.97
N ALA A 143 6.68 -3.24 -7.36
CA ALA A 143 5.35 -2.63 -7.20
C ALA A 143 4.67 -2.32 -8.55
N SER A 144 5.44 -1.82 -9.53
CA SER A 144 4.92 -1.54 -10.87
C SER A 144 4.43 -2.79 -11.57
N MET A 145 5.15 -3.89 -11.39
CA MET A 145 4.75 -5.19 -11.94
C MET A 145 3.50 -5.75 -11.27
N VAL A 146 3.32 -5.56 -9.94
CA VAL A 146 2.08 -5.94 -9.25
C VAL A 146 0.89 -5.09 -9.71
N ILE A 147 1.09 -3.78 -9.96
CA ILE A 147 0.03 -2.94 -10.55
C ILE A 147 -0.31 -3.43 -11.97
N GLY A 148 0.70 -3.85 -12.74
CA GLY A 148 0.51 -4.48 -14.05
C GLY A 148 -0.24 -5.81 -13.97
N ASP A 149 0.02 -6.60 -12.97
CA ASP A 149 -0.71 -7.83 -12.63
C ASP A 149 -2.20 -7.55 -12.37
N GLY A 150 -2.52 -6.48 -11.66
CA GLY A 150 -3.90 -6.01 -11.45
C GLY A 150 -4.66 -5.68 -12.74
N ILE A 151 -3.98 -5.55 -13.89
CA ILE A 151 -4.58 -5.38 -15.21
C ILE A 151 -4.71 -6.73 -15.93
N LEU A 152 -3.66 -7.55 -15.88
CA LEU A 152 -3.54 -8.78 -16.67
C LEU A 152 -4.36 -9.93 -16.09
N THR A 153 -4.41 -10.06 -14.77
CA THR A 153 -5.13 -11.15 -14.09
C THR A 153 -6.64 -11.11 -14.32
N PRO A 154 -7.35 -9.98 -14.16
CA PRO A 154 -8.77 -9.93 -14.52
C PRO A 154 -9.02 -10.24 -16.00
N ALA A 155 -8.13 -9.77 -16.88
CA ALA A 155 -8.26 -10.03 -18.32
C ALA A 155 -8.16 -11.52 -18.65
N ILE A 156 -7.13 -12.22 -18.13
CA ILE A 156 -6.93 -13.65 -18.43
C ILE A 156 -7.99 -14.53 -17.75
N SER A 157 -8.33 -14.26 -16.49
CA SER A 157 -9.26 -15.08 -15.71
C SER A 157 -10.69 -15.01 -16.28
N VAL A 158 -11.18 -13.82 -16.60
CA VAL A 158 -12.51 -13.64 -17.17
C VAL A 158 -12.56 -14.18 -18.61
N LEU A 159 -11.55 -13.88 -19.44
CA LEU A 159 -11.53 -14.38 -20.82
C LEU A 159 -11.41 -15.90 -20.86
N SER A 160 -10.61 -16.53 -19.99
CA SER A 160 -10.49 -17.98 -19.93
C SER A 160 -11.77 -18.64 -19.42
N SER A 161 -12.45 -18.05 -18.45
CA SER A 161 -13.74 -18.58 -17.99
C SER A 161 -14.80 -18.50 -19.09
N MET A 162 -14.90 -17.37 -19.79
CA MET A 162 -15.86 -17.21 -20.91
C MET A 162 -15.55 -18.08 -22.12
N SER A 163 -14.29 -18.47 -22.34
CA SER A 163 -13.90 -19.35 -23.44
C SER A 163 -14.56 -20.74 -23.34
N GLY A 164 -14.99 -21.16 -22.15
CA GLY A 164 -15.78 -22.39 -21.97
C GLY A 164 -17.09 -22.42 -22.75
N LEU A 165 -17.68 -21.27 -23.06
CA LEU A 165 -18.89 -21.22 -23.92
C LEU A 165 -18.64 -21.77 -25.33
N GLN A 166 -17.44 -21.58 -25.87
CA GLN A 166 -17.12 -22.06 -27.25
C GLN A 166 -17.04 -23.58 -27.33
N VAL A 167 -16.80 -24.26 -26.21
CA VAL A 167 -16.71 -25.73 -26.19
C VAL A 167 -18.08 -26.38 -26.46
N ARG A 168 -19.17 -25.76 -26.03
CA ARG A 168 -20.54 -26.30 -26.19
C ARG A 168 -21.40 -25.52 -27.19
N ALA A 169 -21.22 -24.23 -27.29
CA ALA A 169 -21.93 -23.37 -28.22
C ALA A 169 -21.12 -23.22 -29.52
N THR A 170 -21.12 -24.23 -30.37
CA THR A 170 -20.31 -24.30 -31.60
C THR A 170 -20.59 -23.20 -32.64
N GLY A 171 -21.67 -22.44 -32.49
CA GLY A 171 -22.01 -21.29 -33.34
C GLY A 171 -21.57 -19.94 -32.81
N LEU A 172 -20.89 -19.87 -31.63
CA LEU A 172 -20.51 -18.61 -31.04
C LEU A 172 -19.16 -18.11 -31.59
N GLU A 173 -19.20 -16.96 -32.26
CA GLU A 173 -17.97 -16.33 -32.75
C GLU A 173 -17.06 -15.95 -31.60
N HIS A 174 -15.76 -16.04 -31.80
CA HIS A 174 -14.75 -15.62 -30.84
C HIS A 174 -14.91 -14.14 -30.40
N ARG A 175 -15.38 -13.28 -31.31
CA ARG A 175 -15.68 -11.87 -30.99
C ARG A 175 -16.76 -11.70 -29.94
N SER A 176 -17.78 -12.55 -29.94
CA SER A 176 -18.86 -12.52 -28.93
C SER A 176 -18.36 -12.90 -27.53
N VAL A 177 -17.41 -13.85 -27.45
CA VAL A 177 -16.79 -14.20 -26.16
C VAL A 177 -15.96 -13.05 -25.60
N VAL A 178 -15.19 -12.38 -26.47
CA VAL A 178 -14.42 -11.17 -26.06
C VAL A 178 -15.35 -10.06 -25.60
N LEU A 179 -16.45 -9.80 -26.31
CA LEU A 179 -17.44 -8.80 -25.94
C LEU A 179 -18.08 -9.12 -24.58
N LEU A 180 -18.51 -10.39 -24.38
CA LEU A 180 -19.07 -10.82 -23.10
C LEU A 180 -18.08 -10.68 -21.96
N SER A 181 -16.80 -11.03 -22.20
CA SER A 181 -15.73 -10.84 -21.23
C SER A 181 -15.55 -9.36 -20.86
N CYS A 182 -15.61 -8.45 -21.84
CA CYS A 182 -15.55 -7.01 -21.58
C CYS A 182 -16.74 -6.51 -20.73
N ILE A 183 -17.96 -7.03 -20.98
CA ILE A 183 -19.14 -6.68 -20.18
C ILE A 183 -18.96 -7.14 -18.73
N VAL A 184 -18.48 -8.36 -18.51
CA VAL A 184 -18.21 -8.89 -17.18
C VAL A 184 -17.13 -8.06 -16.46
N LEU A 185 -16.05 -7.69 -17.17
CA LEU A 185 -14.98 -6.85 -16.62
C LEU A 185 -15.48 -5.47 -16.21
N VAL A 186 -16.23 -4.78 -17.07
CA VAL A 186 -16.83 -3.47 -16.73
C VAL A 186 -17.76 -3.60 -15.54
N GLY A 187 -18.58 -4.64 -15.48
CA GLY A 187 -19.44 -4.94 -14.32
C GLY A 187 -18.66 -5.16 -13.05
N LEU A 188 -17.54 -5.90 -13.12
CA LEU A 188 -16.64 -6.16 -11.98
C LEU A 188 -16.07 -4.85 -11.40
N PHE A 189 -15.48 -4.00 -12.24
CA PHE A 189 -14.92 -2.72 -11.81
C PHE A 189 -15.99 -1.72 -11.35
N ALA A 190 -17.19 -1.74 -11.92
CA ALA A 190 -18.30 -0.91 -11.48
C ALA A 190 -18.83 -1.32 -10.09
N LEU A 191 -18.84 -2.61 -9.76
CA LEU A 191 -19.26 -3.13 -8.46
C LEU A 191 -18.29 -2.72 -7.32
N GLN A 192 -17.03 -2.44 -7.62
CA GLN A 192 -16.03 -2.00 -6.62
C GLN A 192 -16.49 -0.78 -5.83
N HIS A 193 -17.18 0.15 -6.48
CA HIS A 193 -17.65 1.39 -5.86
C HIS A 193 -18.63 1.16 -4.69
N ARG A 194 -19.41 0.08 -4.71
CA ARG A 194 -20.41 -0.22 -3.67
C ARG A 194 -19.81 -0.84 -2.41
N GLY A 195 -18.50 -1.08 -2.40
CA GLY A 195 -17.78 -1.69 -1.30
C GLY A 195 -17.87 -3.22 -1.30
N THR A 196 -16.71 -3.86 -1.28
CA THR A 196 -16.57 -5.32 -1.33
C THR A 196 -17.02 -6.03 -0.06
N GLN A 197 -17.21 -5.29 1.05
CA GLN A 197 -17.48 -5.87 2.37
C GLN A 197 -18.78 -6.70 2.42
N LYS A 198 -19.86 -6.22 1.79
CA LYS A 198 -21.15 -6.95 1.77
C LYS A 198 -21.11 -8.19 0.90
N VAL A 199 -20.23 -8.19 -0.09
CA VAL A 199 -20.09 -9.24 -1.10
C VAL A 199 -18.99 -10.24 -0.71
N ALA A 200 -18.01 -9.84 0.09
CA ALA A 200 -16.89 -10.68 0.52
C ALA A 200 -17.33 -11.95 1.28
N PHE A 201 -18.42 -11.87 2.04
CA PHE A 201 -18.99 -13.05 2.69
C PHE A 201 -19.48 -14.10 1.67
N LEU A 202 -19.94 -13.65 0.51
CA LEU A 202 -20.39 -14.53 -0.57
C LEU A 202 -19.22 -15.12 -1.40
N PHE A 203 -18.04 -14.49 -1.35
CA PHE A 203 -16.88 -14.91 -2.13
C PHE A 203 -16.27 -16.23 -1.61
N ALA A 204 -16.18 -16.41 -0.31
CA ALA A 204 -15.61 -17.62 0.27
C ALA A 204 -16.37 -18.90 -0.14
N PRO A 205 -17.70 -18.99 -0.03
CA PRO A 205 -18.44 -20.15 -0.51
C PRO A 205 -18.23 -20.43 -2.01
N ILE A 206 -18.18 -19.38 -2.85
CA ILE A 206 -17.96 -19.56 -4.30
C ILE A 206 -16.62 -20.24 -4.57
N VAL A 207 -15.55 -19.74 -3.96
CA VAL A 207 -14.18 -20.32 -4.15
C VAL A 207 -14.08 -21.72 -3.55
N ILE A 208 -14.71 -21.98 -2.42
CA ILE A 208 -14.73 -23.32 -1.80
C ILE A 208 -15.47 -24.31 -2.70
N ILE A 209 -16.66 -23.96 -3.18
CA ILE A 209 -17.42 -24.81 -4.12
C ILE A 209 -16.61 -25.05 -5.40
N TRP A 210 -15.95 -24.02 -5.91
CA TRP A 210 -15.04 -24.13 -7.06
C TRP A 210 -13.91 -25.12 -6.80
N LEU A 211 -13.18 -24.99 -5.68
CA LEU A 211 -12.05 -25.86 -5.31
C LEU A 211 -12.48 -27.33 -5.20
N PHE A 212 -13.60 -27.58 -4.50
CA PHE A 212 -14.13 -28.94 -4.40
C PHE A 212 -14.62 -29.48 -5.73
N SER A 213 -15.20 -28.64 -6.59
CA SER A 213 -15.63 -29.03 -7.93
C SER A 213 -14.45 -29.45 -8.80
N ILE A 214 -13.37 -28.63 -8.83
CA ILE A 214 -12.17 -28.98 -9.63
C ILE A 214 -11.42 -30.17 -9.04
N GLY A 215 -11.34 -30.28 -7.71
CA GLY A 215 -10.75 -31.44 -7.04
C GLY A 215 -11.53 -32.72 -7.32
N GLY A 216 -12.86 -32.66 -7.28
CA GLY A 216 -13.76 -33.78 -7.61
C GLY A 216 -13.66 -34.22 -9.06
N ILE A 217 -13.65 -33.26 -10.00
CA ILE A 217 -13.43 -33.53 -11.44
C ILE A 217 -12.04 -34.14 -11.65
N GLY A 218 -11.02 -33.59 -10.95
CA GLY A 218 -9.67 -34.11 -11.00
C GLY A 218 -9.60 -35.58 -10.56
N LEU A 219 -10.22 -35.91 -9.43
CA LEU A 219 -10.28 -37.29 -8.91
C LEU A 219 -11.03 -38.21 -9.87
N TYR A 220 -12.17 -37.76 -10.39
CA TYR A 220 -12.92 -38.53 -11.40
C TYR A 220 -12.06 -38.85 -12.63
N ASN A 221 -11.36 -37.85 -13.17
CA ASN A 221 -10.50 -38.03 -14.35
C ASN A 221 -9.31 -38.95 -14.07
N ILE A 222 -8.71 -38.93 -12.88
CA ILE A 222 -7.64 -39.86 -12.48
C ILE A 222 -8.15 -41.28 -12.50
N LEU A 223 -9.29 -41.56 -11.86
CA LEU A 223 -9.85 -42.89 -11.76
C LEU A 223 -10.36 -43.43 -13.11
N HIS A 224 -10.93 -42.55 -13.95
CA HIS A 224 -11.55 -42.96 -15.22
C HIS A 224 -10.54 -43.10 -16.36
N TRP A 225 -9.56 -42.19 -16.51
CA TRP A 225 -8.67 -42.13 -17.66
C TRP A 225 -7.32 -42.82 -17.40
N ASN A 226 -6.61 -42.43 -16.32
CA ASN A 226 -5.27 -42.95 -16.04
C ASN A 226 -4.97 -43.00 -14.53
N PRO A 227 -5.31 -44.09 -13.85
CA PRO A 227 -5.00 -44.25 -12.40
C PRO A 227 -3.51 -44.19 -12.09
N ASN A 228 -2.63 -44.48 -13.04
CA ASN A 228 -1.18 -44.52 -12.85
C ASN A 228 -0.49 -43.14 -12.96
N ILE A 229 -1.26 -42.08 -13.11
CA ILE A 229 -0.74 -40.71 -13.28
C ILE A 229 0.12 -40.25 -12.06
N TYR A 230 -0.06 -40.86 -10.88
CA TYR A 230 0.74 -40.55 -9.68
C TYR A 230 2.24 -40.79 -9.90
N GLN A 231 2.64 -41.66 -10.85
CA GLN A 231 4.04 -41.87 -11.22
C GLN A 231 4.72 -40.57 -11.70
N ALA A 232 3.97 -39.67 -12.33
CA ALA A 232 4.46 -38.39 -12.80
C ALA A 232 4.87 -37.44 -11.67
N LEU A 233 4.56 -37.73 -10.39
CA LEU A 233 5.07 -36.95 -9.25
C LEU A 233 6.57 -37.14 -9.05
N SER A 234 7.16 -38.22 -9.61
CA SER A 234 8.60 -38.44 -9.54
C SER A 234 9.39 -37.40 -10.34
N PRO A 235 10.44 -36.78 -9.77
CA PRO A 235 11.30 -35.84 -10.49
C PRO A 235 12.03 -36.45 -11.68
N TYR A 236 12.03 -37.77 -11.80
CA TYR A 236 12.59 -38.50 -12.94
C TYR A 236 11.96 -38.04 -14.27
N TYR A 237 10.64 -37.80 -14.27
CA TYR A 237 9.92 -37.33 -15.48
C TYR A 237 10.29 -35.88 -15.88
N MET A 238 10.72 -35.04 -14.96
CA MET A 238 11.28 -33.72 -15.28
C MET A 238 12.57 -33.87 -16.11
N VAL A 239 13.48 -34.73 -15.67
CA VAL A 239 14.74 -34.96 -16.39
C VAL A 239 14.48 -35.59 -17.77
N LYS A 240 13.56 -36.55 -17.84
CA LYS A 240 13.17 -37.21 -19.10
C LYS A 240 12.54 -36.18 -20.07
N PHE A 241 11.69 -35.28 -19.56
CA PHE A 241 11.06 -34.20 -20.34
C PHE A 241 12.12 -33.30 -20.99
N PHE A 242 13.08 -32.78 -20.21
CA PHE A 242 14.12 -31.91 -20.77
C PHE A 242 15.07 -32.62 -21.72
N ARG A 243 15.36 -33.89 -21.46
CA ARG A 243 16.19 -34.71 -22.41
C ARG A 243 15.49 -34.86 -23.77
N LYS A 244 14.16 -34.97 -23.78
CA LYS A 244 13.39 -35.19 -24.99
C LYS A 244 13.09 -33.90 -25.75
N THR A 245 12.67 -32.86 -25.02
CA THR A 245 12.19 -31.59 -25.61
C THR A 245 13.26 -30.53 -25.75
N GLY A 246 14.34 -30.63 -24.97
CA GLY A 246 15.47 -29.70 -25.02
C GLY A 246 15.04 -28.24 -24.88
N LYS A 247 15.37 -27.42 -25.90
CA LYS A 247 15.06 -25.98 -25.91
C LYS A 247 13.57 -25.67 -25.91
N ASP A 248 12.76 -26.50 -26.56
CA ASP A 248 11.30 -26.30 -26.64
C ASP A 248 10.64 -26.52 -25.28
N GLY A 249 11.14 -27.50 -24.51
CA GLY A 249 10.73 -27.73 -23.13
C GLY A 249 11.11 -26.56 -22.20
N TRP A 250 12.26 -25.95 -22.40
CA TRP A 250 12.63 -24.75 -21.65
C TRP A 250 11.69 -23.57 -21.95
N ILE A 251 11.33 -23.34 -23.22
CA ILE A 251 10.35 -22.31 -23.60
C ILE A 251 8.96 -22.60 -22.99
N ALA A 252 8.59 -23.89 -22.85
CA ALA A 252 7.31 -24.28 -22.25
C ALA A 252 7.20 -23.95 -20.76
N LEU A 253 8.31 -23.80 -20.04
CA LEU A 253 8.32 -23.35 -18.64
C LEU A 253 7.55 -22.03 -18.47
N GLY A 254 7.53 -21.16 -19.48
CA GLY A 254 6.72 -19.95 -19.49
C GLY A 254 5.19 -20.18 -19.51
N GLY A 255 4.69 -21.40 -19.74
CA GLY A 255 3.31 -21.79 -19.53
C GLY A 255 3.11 -22.45 -18.15
N ILE A 256 4.08 -23.30 -17.77
CA ILE A 256 4.05 -24.00 -16.47
C ILE A 256 4.06 -23.04 -15.28
N LEU A 257 4.81 -21.94 -15.37
CA LEU A 257 4.86 -20.93 -14.32
C LEU A 257 3.50 -20.33 -13.96
N LEU A 258 2.54 -20.34 -14.89
CA LEU A 258 1.19 -19.83 -14.62
C LEU A 258 0.47 -20.65 -13.53
N SER A 259 0.97 -21.84 -13.17
CA SER A 259 0.43 -22.64 -12.07
C SER A 259 0.71 -22.03 -10.69
N MET A 260 1.76 -21.20 -10.55
CA MET A 260 2.14 -20.58 -9.27
C MET A 260 1.77 -19.11 -9.17
N THR A 261 1.13 -18.55 -10.21
CA THR A 261 0.61 -17.17 -10.19
C THR A 261 -0.42 -17.00 -9.08
N GLY A 262 -0.55 -15.78 -8.55
CA GLY A 262 -1.37 -15.51 -7.37
C GLY A 262 -0.64 -15.67 -6.02
N SER A 263 0.52 -16.31 -5.97
CA SER A 263 1.29 -16.45 -4.72
C SER A 263 1.78 -15.10 -4.18
N GLU A 264 2.11 -14.15 -5.05
CA GLU A 264 2.52 -12.80 -4.66
C GLU A 264 1.30 -11.98 -4.20
N ALA A 265 0.16 -12.10 -4.88
CA ALA A 265 -1.09 -11.47 -4.46
C ALA A 265 -1.54 -11.98 -3.08
N MET A 266 -1.38 -13.30 -2.82
CA MET A 266 -1.61 -13.90 -1.51
C MET A 266 -0.75 -13.24 -0.41
N PHE A 267 0.50 -12.94 -0.71
CA PHE A 267 1.39 -12.25 0.24
C PHE A 267 1.02 -10.77 0.39
N ALA A 268 0.66 -10.07 -0.68
CA ALA A 268 0.26 -8.68 -0.65
C ALA A 268 -1.05 -8.43 0.12
N ASP A 269 -1.99 -9.38 0.06
CA ASP A 269 -3.29 -9.30 0.77
C ASP A 269 -3.25 -9.85 2.20
N LEU A 270 -2.07 -10.19 2.71
CA LEU A 270 -1.90 -10.69 4.08
C LEU A 270 -2.50 -9.73 5.12
N GLY A 271 -2.52 -8.42 4.84
CA GLY A 271 -3.04 -7.39 5.73
C GLY A 271 -4.50 -7.54 6.19
N HIS A 272 -5.25 -8.41 5.56
CA HIS A 272 -6.64 -8.69 5.93
C HIS A 272 -6.79 -9.88 6.91
N PHE A 273 -5.75 -10.73 7.03
CA PHE A 273 -5.80 -12.00 7.72
C PHE A 273 -4.54 -12.23 8.56
N THR A 274 -4.54 -13.29 9.36
CA THR A 274 -3.33 -13.73 10.06
C THR A 274 -2.55 -14.71 9.19
N SER A 275 -1.22 -14.68 9.24
CA SER A 275 -0.36 -15.62 8.51
C SER A 275 -0.71 -17.10 8.83
N ALA A 276 -1.13 -17.38 10.06
CA ALA A 276 -1.56 -18.72 10.47
C ALA A 276 -2.85 -19.17 9.77
N SER A 277 -3.86 -18.27 9.63
CA SER A 277 -5.13 -18.62 8.95
C SER A 277 -4.91 -18.89 7.46
N VAL A 278 -4.05 -18.10 6.83
CA VAL A 278 -3.66 -18.29 5.43
C VAL A 278 -2.94 -19.63 5.24
N ARG A 279 -1.97 -19.98 6.11
CA ARG A 279 -1.25 -21.26 6.04
C ARG A 279 -2.19 -22.46 6.17
N VAL A 280 -3.10 -22.43 7.14
CA VAL A 280 -4.05 -23.52 7.36
C VAL A 280 -4.93 -23.70 6.14
N ALA A 281 -5.54 -22.64 5.60
CA ALA A 281 -6.38 -22.73 4.41
C ALA A 281 -5.63 -23.29 3.19
N PHE A 282 -4.38 -22.85 2.98
CA PHE A 282 -3.55 -23.32 1.87
C PHE A 282 -3.26 -24.81 1.96
N VAL A 283 -2.71 -25.27 3.09
CA VAL A 283 -2.24 -26.65 3.25
C VAL A 283 -3.39 -27.65 3.29
N THR A 284 -4.53 -27.28 3.91
CA THR A 284 -5.62 -28.25 4.11
C THR A 284 -6.55 -28.39 2.90
N VAL A 285 -6.78 -27.34 2.14
CA VAL A 285 -7.79 -27.34 1.07
C VAL A 285 -7.19 -26.98 -0.29
N ILE A 286 -6.47 -25.85 -0.39
CA ILE A 286 -6.09 -25.30 -1.70
C ILE A 286 -5.06 -26.19 -2.38
N TYR A 287 -3.98 -26.52 -1.68
CA TYR A 287 -2.91 -27.35 -2.21
C TYR A 287 -3.42 -28.72 -2.66
N PRO A 288 -4.18 -29.49 -1.85
CA PRO A 288 -4.69 -30.79 -2.27
C PRO A 288 -5.65 -30.73 -3.47
N CYS A 289 -6.59 -29.75 -3.46
CA CYS A 289 -7.57 -29.62 -4.55
C CYS A 289 -6.90 -29.26 -5.87
N LEU A 290 -5.93 -28.35 -5.86
CA LEU A 290 -5.21 -27.95 -7.08
C LEU A 290 -4.31 -29.05 -7.61
N ILE A 291 -3.62 -29.79 -6.76
CA ILE A 291 -2.81 -30.95 -7.19
C ILE A 291 -3.70 -32.03 -7.81
N LEU A 292 -4.82 -32.39 -7.17
CA LEU A 292 -5.79 -33.32 -7.75
C LEU A 292 -6.30 -32.86 -9.10
N GLN A 293 -6.58 -31.56 -9.24
CA GLN A 293 -7.03 -31.00 -10.52
C GLN A 293 -5.93 -31.11 -11.60
N TYR A 294 -4.70 -30.71 -11.33
CA TYR A 294 -3.61 -30.82 -12.30
C TYR A 294 -3.31 -32.26 -12.69
N MET A 295 -3.36 -33.18 -11.71
CA MET A 295 -3.23 -34.63 -11.99
C MET A 295 -4.37 -35.15 -12.84
N GLY A 296 -5.61 -34.78 -12.54
CA GLY A 296 -6.80 -35.18 -13.31
C GLY A 296 -6.80 -34.65 -14.74
N HIS A 297 -6.39 -33.41 -14.93
CA HIS A 297 -6.23 -32.82 -16.27
C HIS A 297 -5.13 -33.54 -17.06
N ALA A 298 -3.99 -33.85 -16.44
CA ALA A 298 -2.93 -34.64 -17.06
C ALA A 298 -3.39 -36.08 -17.37
N ALA A 299 -4.17 -36.73 -16.49
CA ALA A 299 -4.72 -38.04 -16.73
C ALA A 299 -5.62 -38.08 -17.99
N PHE A 300 -6.47 -37.06 -18.15
CA PHE A 300 -7.28 -36.88 -19.36
C PHE A 300 -6.40 -36.71 -20.62
N LEU A 301 -5.44 -35.76 -20.56
CA LEU A 301 -4.55 -35.47 -21.69
C LEU A 301 -3.66 -36.65 -22.08
N SER A 302 -3.25 -37.48 -21.14
CA SER A 302 -2.39 -38.65 -21.40
C SER A 302 -3.04 -39.70 -22.32
N LYS A 303 -4.39 -39.77 -22.33
CA LYS A 303 -5.15 -40.70 -23.17
C LYS A 303 -5.78 -40.01 -24.38
N ASN A 304 -6.02 -38.69 -24.30
CA ASN A 304 -6.70 -37.92 -25.34
C ASN A 304 -5.75 -36.89 -25.96
N THR A 305 -4.65 -37.34 -26.56
CA THR A 305 -3.57 -36.47 -27.08
C THR A 305 -4.04 -35.54 -28.20
N PHE A 306 -5.06 -35.90 -28.97
CA PHE A 306 -5.66 -35.05 -30.00
C PHE A 306 -6.32 -33.78 -29.44
N HIS A 307 -6.68 -33.78 -28.16
CA HIS A 307 -7.26 -32.63 -27.48
C HIS A 307 -6.22 -31.67 -26.92
N MET A 308 -4.94 -31.88 -27.15
CA MET A 308 -3.91 -30.87 -26.92
C MET A 308 -3.92 -29.84 -28.06
N PRO A 309 -4.15 -28.60 -27.85
CA PRO A 309 -4.03 -27.70 -26.69
C PRO A 309 -5.40 -27.21 -26.18
N THR A 310 -6.35 -28.10 -25.97
CA THR A 310 -7.66 -27.72 -25.44
C THR A 310 -7.58 -27.37 -23.96
N GLY A 311 -8.60 -26.62 -23.53
CA GLY A 311 -8.62 -26.06 -22.16
C GLY A 311 -9.21 -27.04 -21.15
N PHE A 312 -9.32 -26.55 -19.94
CA PHE A 312 -9.90 -27.24 -18.78
C PHE A 312 -11.33 -27.77 -19.07
N TYR A 313 -12.11 -27.03 -19.83
CA TYR A 313 -13.53 -27.34 -20.08
C TYR A 313 -13.77 -28.65 -20.87
N ASP A 314 -12.78 -29.10 -21.62
CA ASP A 314 -12.87 -30.39 -22.35
C ASP A 314 -12.71 -31.58 -21.39
N THR A 315 -12.17 -31.37 -20.21
CA THR A 315 -11.96 -32.42 -19.19
C THR A 315 -13.21 -32.65 -18.32
N ILE A 316 -14.24 -31.80 -18.46
CA ILE A 316 -15.43 -31.85 -17.62
C ILE A 316 -16.44 -32.85 -18.18
N PRO A 317 -16.97 -33.79 -17.37
CA PRO A 317 -18.04 -34.65 -17.75
C PRO A 317 -19.31 -33.88 -18.19
N GLU A 318 -19.98 -34.34 -19.24
CA GLU A 318 -21.13 -33.64 -19.84
C GLU A 318 -22.24 -33.21 -18.87
N PRO A 319 -22.67 -34.06 -17.91
CA PRO A 319 -23.80 -33.73 -17.03
C PRO A 319 -23.53 -32.55 -16.08
N VAL A 320 -22.25 -32.34 -15.72
CA VAL A 320 -21.87 -31.30 -14.76
C VAL A 320 -21.27 -30.04 -15.40
N PHE A 321 -21.24 -30.00 -16.73
CA PHE A 321 -20.60 -28.91 -17.48
C PHE A 321 -21.16 -27.52 -17.11
N TRP A 322 -22.47 -27.32 -17.21
CA TRP A 322 -23.11 -26.03 -16.99
C TRP A 322 -22.97 -25.51 -15.54
N PRO A 323 -23.26 -26.33 -14.50
CA PRO A 323 -22.98 -25.92 -13.12
C PRO A 323 -21.55 -25.52 -12.90
N VAL A 324 -20.59 -26.29 -13.39
CA VAL A 324 -19.15 -26.01 -13.24
C VAL A 324 -18.76 -24.73 -14.01
N PHE A 325 -19.29 -24.50 -15.20
CA PHE A 325 -19.08 -23.30 -16.00
C PHE A 325 -19.54 -22.04 -15.23
N VAL A 326 -20.72 -22.06 -14.61
CA VAL A 326 -21.24 -20.94 -13.83
C VAL A 326 -20.34 -20.68 -12.61
N VAL A 327 -19.96 -21.72 -11.89
CA VAL A 327 -19.08 -21.61 -10.71
C VAL A 327 -17.69 -21.11 -11.13
N ALA A 328 -17.14 -21.59 -12.26
CA ALA A 328 -15.87 -21.13 -12.81
C ALA A 328 -15.88 -19.63 -13.13
N THR A 329 -16.97 -19.16 -13.74
CA THR A 329 -17.13 -17.74 -14.07
C THR A 329 -17.22 -16.88 -12.80
N LEU A 330 -17.99 -17.33 -11.81
CA LEU A 330 -18.06 -16.64 -10.51
C LEU A 330 -16.71 -16.66 -9.80
N ALA A 331 -15.99 -17.78 -9.84
CA ALA A 331 -14.64 -17.89 -9.27
C ALA A 331 -13.64 -16.96 -9.97
N ALA A 332 -13.71 -16.82 -11.29
CA ALA A 332 -12.88 -15.88 -12.07
C ALA A 332 -13.17 -14.41 -11.68
N VAL A 333 -14.42 -14.05 -11.44
CA VAL A 333 -14.81 -12.72 -10.94
C VAL A 333 -14.24 -12.49 -9.54
N VAL A 334 -14.35 -13.46 -8.63
CA VAL A 334 -13.80 -13.37 -7.28
C VAL A 334 -12.27 -13.31 -7.29
N GLY A 335 -11.61 -14.10 -8.12
CA GLY A 335 -10.14 -14.08 -8.28
C GLY A 335 -9.63 -12.75 -8.81
N SER A 336 -10.33 -12.17 -9.77
CA SER A 336 -10.03 -10.84 -10.30
C SER A 336 -10.17 -9.77 -9.20
N GLN A 337 -11.18 -9.90 -8.35
CA GLN A 337 -11.40 -9.01 -7.21
C GLN A 337 -10.24 -9.02 -6.21
N ALA A 338 -9.69 -10.19 -5.91
CA ALA A 338 -8.55 -10.33 -5.00
C ALA A 338 -7.33 -9.53 -5.49
N VAL A 339 -6.96 -9.67 -6.75
CA VAL A 339 -5.79 -8.97 -7.33
C VAL A 339 -6.01 -7.46 -7.44
N ILE A 340 -7.23 -6.99 -7.73
CA ILE A 340 -7.56 -5.56 -7.69
C ILE A 340 -7.39 -5.00 -6.28
N SER A 341 -7.84 -5.73 -5.25
CA SER A 341 -7.66 -5.35 -3.84
C SER A 341 -6.19 -5.28 -3.45
N ALA A 342 -5.39 -6.28 -3.83
CA ALA A 342 -3.93 -6.28 -3.64
C ALA A 342 -3.27 -5.06 -4.29
N THR A 343 -3.70 -4.70 -5.50
CA THR A 343 -3.20 -3.51 -6.21
C THR A 343 -3.51 -2.23 -5.44
N PHE A 344 -4.73 -2.07 -4.90
CA PHE A 344 -5.06 -0.90 -4.07
C PHE A 344 -4.22 -0.85 -2.80
N SER A 345 -3.96 -1.99 -2.15
CA SER A 345 -3.11 -2.07 -0.97
C SER A 345 -1.68 -1.59 -1.26
N ILE A 346 -1.10 -2.03 -2.37
CA ILE A 346 0.24 -1.61 -2.81
C ILE A 346 0.27 -0.13 -3.17
N VAL A 347 -0.72 0.39 -3.91
CA VAL A 347 -0.79 1.83 -4.23
C VAL A 347 -0.90 2.66 -2.95
N LYS A 348 -1.69 2.23 -1.95
CA LYS A 348 -1.76 2.90 -0.64
C LYS A 348 -0.40 2.92 0.07
N GLN A 349 0.30 1.78 0.10
CA GLN A 349 1.63 1.70 0.70
C GLN A 349 2.63 2.62 -0.03
N CYS A 350 2.62 2.64 -1.37
CA CYS A 350 3.44 3.55 -2.18
C CYS A 350 3.13 5.02 -1.89
N HIS A 351 1.83 5.36 -1.79
CA HIS A 351 1.38 6.72 -1.47
C HIS A 351 1.85 7.15 -0.07
N ALA A 352 1.67 6.30 0.95
CA ALA A 352 2.08 6.58 2.32
C ALA A 352 3.59 6.80 2.45
N LEU A 353 4.41 6.08 1.68
CA LEU A 353 5.86 6.25 1.63
C LEU A 353 6.33 7.35 0.65
N GLY A 354 5.42 8.19 0.16
CA GLY A 354 5.75 9.31 -0.73
C GLY A 354 6.26 8.90 -2.11
N CYS A 355 5.97 7.67 -2.54
CA CYS A 355 6.39 7.15 -3.84
C CYS A 355 5.29 7.17 -4.91
N PHE A 356 4.09 7.62 -4.57
CA PHE A 356 2.96 7.68 -5.51
C PHE A 356 2.24 9.03 -5.41
N PRO A 357 1.65 9.56 -6.52
CA PRO A 357 0.85 10.77 -6.48
C PRO A 357 -0.31 10.68 -5.48
N ARG A 358 -0.81 11.84 -5.03
CA ARG A 358 -1.92 11.88 -4.07
C ARG A 358 -3.22 11.44 -4.72
N VAL A 359 -3.78 10.35 -4.20
CA VAL A 359 -5.06 9.75 -4.62
C VAL A 359 -6.05 9.73 -3.46
N LYS A 360 -7.34 9.64 -3.77
CA LYS A 360 -8.37 9.48 -2.75
C LYS A 360 -8.42 8.02 -2.30
N VAL A 361 -8.07 7.78 -1.04
CA VAL A 361 -8.23 6.47 -0.41
C VAL A 361 -9.54 6.46 0.36
N VAL A 362 -10.48 5.60 -0.05
CA VAL A 362 -11.77 5.41 0.62
C VAL A 362 -11.74 4.10 1.39
N HIS A 363 -11.96 4.17 2.69
CA HIS A 363 -12.09 2.97 3.53
C HIS A 363 -13.52 2.43 3.41
N THR A 364 -13.66 1.23 2.86
CA THR A 364 -14.98 0.62 2.61
C THR A 364 -15.52 -0.13 3.81
N SER A 365 -14.68 -0.47 4.78
CA SER A 365 -15.07 -1.18 6.01
C SER A 365 -14.70 -0.38 7.27
N ARG A 366 -15.60 -0.40 8.27
CA ARG A 366 -15.32 0.15 9.61
C ARG A 366 -14.58 -0.85 10.52
N TRP A 367 -14.68 -2.15 10.21
CA TRP A 367 -14.18 -3.25 11.05
C TRP A 367 -12.87 -3.85 10.54
N ILE A 368 -12.64 -3.82 9.21
CA ILE A 368 -11.44 -4.38 8.57
C ILE A 368 -10.68 -3.23 7.93
N TYR A 369 -9.62 -2.77 8.58
CA TYR A 369 -8.82 -1.61 8.16
C TYR A 369 -8.11 -1.78 6.80
N GLY A 370 -7.94 -3.03 6.33
CA GLY A 370 -7.29 -3.34 5.07
C GLY A 370 -8.14 -3.11 3.82
N GLN A 371 -9.47 -3.04 3.94
CA GLN A 371 -10.36 -2.88 2.78
C GLN A 371 -10.44 -1.42 2.34
N ILE A 372 -9.78 -1.15 1.22
CA ILE A 372 -9.67 0.18 0.63
C ILE A 372 -10.15 0.18 -0.81
N TYR A 373 -10.63 1.34 -1.24
CA TYR A 373 -11.03 1.62 -2.61
C TYR A 373 -10.39 2.92 -3.09
N ILE A 374 -9.78 2.90 -4.25
CA ILE A 374 -9.11 4.05 -4.87
C ILE A 374 -9.79 4.31 -6.22
N PRO A 375 -10.75 5.28 -6.31
CA PRO A 375 -11.54 5.50 -7.51
C PRO A 375 -10.69 5.75 -8.76
N GLU A 376 -9.68 6.61 -8.64
CA GLU A 376 -8.81 7.00 -9.76
C GLU A 376 -8.10 5.78 -10.36
N ILE A 377 -7.56 4.92 -9.52
CA ILE A 377 -6.85 3.71 -9.95
C ILE A 377 -7.83 2.68 -10.51
N ASN A 378 -8.99 2.51 -9.88
CA ASN A 378 -10.00 1.56 -10.33
C ASN A 378 -10.42 1.80 -11.80
N TRP A 379 -10.69 3.05 -12.16
CA TRP A 379 -11.09 3.39 -13.52
C TRP A 379 -9.94 3.25 -14.52
N ILE A 380 -8.70 3.59 -14.12
CA ILE A 380 -7.51 3.39 -14.96
C ILE A 380 -7.30 1.88 -15.22
N LEU A 381 -7.37 1.05 -14.17
CA LEU A 381 -7.25 -0.40 -14.31
C LEU A 381 -8.34 -0.98 -15.22
N MET A 382 -9.60 -0.51 -15.08
CA MET A 382 -10.71 -0.95 -15.93
C MET A 382 -10.41 -0.68 -17.40
N VAL A 383 -10.04 0.55 -17.75
CA VAL A 383 -9.77 0.93 -19.15
C VAL A 383 -8.62 0.12 -19.72
N LEU A 384 -7.52 -0.04 -18.96
CA LEU A 384 -6.36 -0.81 -19.40
C LEU A 384 -6.68 -2.31 -19.51
N CYS A 385 -7.46 -2.86 -18.58
CA CYS A 385 -7.87 -4.27 -18.62
C CYS A 385 -8.75 -4.58 -19.85
N VAL A 386 -9.73 -3.74 -20.13
CA VAL A 386 -10.57 -3.86 -21.34
C VAL A 386 -9.72 -3.68 -22.59
N ALA A 387 -8.82 -2.71 -22.63
CA ALA A 387 -7.94 -2.49 -23.77
C ALA A 387 -7.05 -3.72 -24.06
N VAL A 388 -6.46 -4.33 -23.03
CA VAL A 388 -5.66 -5.56 -23.17
C VAL A 388 -6.52 -6.72 -23.67
N THR A 389 -7.72 -6.91 -23.12
CA THR A 389 -8.64 -7.98 -23.53
C THR A 389 -9.04 -7.85 -25.02
N VAL A 390 -9.35 -6.63 -25.47
CA VAL A 390 -9.74 -6.38 -26.88
C VAL A 390 -8.54 -6.46 -27.82
N ALA A 391 -7.35 -6.04 -27.37
CA ALA A 391 -6.14 -6.07 -28.20
C ALA A 391 -5.62 -7.49 -28.45
N PHE A 392 -5.53 -8.28 -27.39
CA PHE A 392 -4.96 -9.63 -27.50
C PHE A 392 -5.95 -10.69 -27.93
N ARG A 393 -7.16 -10.64 -27.40
CA ARG A 393 -8.26 -11.62 -27.71
C ARG A 393 -7.94 -13.09 -27.38
N ASP A 394 -6.70 -13.43 -27.09
CA ASP A 394 -6.22 -14.78 -26.81
C ASP A 394 -5.63 -14.89 -25.40
N THR A 395 -6.11 -15.89 -24.65
CA THR A 395 -5.64 -16.18 -23.29
C THR A 395 -4.16 -16.55 -23.24
N THR A 396 -3.61 -17.15 -24.32
CA THR A 396 -2.19 -17.53 -24.37
C THR A 396 -1.28 -16.31 -24.42
N LEU A 397 -1.64 -15.30 -25.23
CA LEU A 397 -0.87 -14.06 -25.34
C LEU A 397 -0.90 -13.26 -24.04
N ILE A 398 -2.06 -13.16 -23.39
CA ILE A 398 -2.21 -12.53 -22.08
C ILE A 398 -1.43 -13.31 -21.03
N GLY A 399 -1.44 -14.65 -21.08
CA GLY A 399 -0.67 -15.53 -20.19
C GLY A 399 0.84 -15.32 -20.30
N ASN A 400 1.36 -15.09 -21.52
CA ASN A 400 2.78 -14.76 -21.70
C ASN A 400 3.15 -13.43 -21.04
N ALA A 401 2.28 -12.42 -21.15
CA ALA A 401 2.44 -11.14 -20.48
C ALA A 401 2.40 -11.29 -18.94
N TYR A 402 1.38 -11.99 -18.45
CA TYR A 402 1.16 -12.25 -17.04
C TYR A 402 2.35 -12.97 -16.39
N GLY A 403 2.91 -13.97 -17.07
CA GLY A 403 4.06 -14.72 -16.59
C GLY A 403 5.30 -13.86 -16.36
N ILE A 404 5.60 -12.88 -17.23
CA ILE A 404 6.74 -11.97 -17.05
C ILE A 404 6.54 -11.07 -15.83
N ALA A 405 5.35 -10.51 -15.66
CA ALA A 405 5.04 -9.66 -14.52
C ALA A 405 5.23 -10.42 -13.20
N CYS A 406 4.60 -11.58 -13.09
CA CYS A 406 4.63 -12.40 -11.88
C CYS A 406 6.05 -12.86 -11.50
N MET A 407 6.82 -13.38 -12.48
CA MET A 407 8.20 -13.84 -12.20
C MET A 407 9.14 -12.71 -11.80
N THR A 408 8.97 -11.53 -12.38
CA THR A 408 9.77 -10.37 -12.00
C THR A 408 9.49 -9.96 -10.55
N VAL A 409 8.24 -9.95 -10.12
CA VAL A 409 7.87 -9.65 -8.72
C VAL A 409 8.43 -10.69 -7.77
N MET A 410 8.28 -11.98 -8.10
CA MET A 410 8.80 -13.08 -7.27
C MET A 410 10.31 -13.00 -7.07
N LEU A 411 11.06 -12.65 -8.11
CA LEU A 411 12.51 -12.46 -8.02
C LEU A 411 12.89 -11.25 -7.15
N VAL A 412 12.13 -10.14 -7.27
CA VAL A 412 12.29 -8.97 -6.39
C VAL A 412 12.02 -9.36 -4.94
N THR A 413 10.95 -10.11 -4.67
CA THR A 413 10.61 -10.61 -3.32
C THR A 413 11.71 -11.52 -2.79
N THR A 414 12.28 -12.42 -3.60
CA THR A 414 13.42 -13.28 -3.20
C THR A 414 14.63 -12.45 -2.78
N PHE A 415 14.95 -11.42 -3.56
CA PHE A 415 16.05 -10.50 -3.24
C PHE A 415 15.80 -9.73 -1.93
N LEU A 416 14.60 -9.17 -1.75
CA LEU A 416 14.25 -8.45 -0.52
C LEU A 416 14.23 -9.37 0.70
N MET A 417 13.73 -10.60 0.55
CA MET A 417 13.74 -11.62 1.61
C MET A 417 15.15 -11.98 2.05
N ALA A 418 16.09 -12.14 1.11
CA ALA A 418 17.48 -12.39 1.47
C ALA A 418 18.08 -11.27 2.34
N LEU A 419 17.73 -10.00 2.02
CA LEU A 419 18.12 -8.86 2.86
C LEU A 419 17.42 -8.88 4.24
N ILE A 420 16.14 -9.27 4.32
CA ILE A 420 15.40 -9.40 5.57
C ILE A 420 16.00 -10.47 6.47
N VAL A 421 16.36 -11.60 5.92
CA VAL A 421 17.05 -12.68 6.67
C VAL A 421 18.32 -12.16 7.36
N ILE A 422 19.08 -11.29 6.68
CA ILE A 422 20.32 -10.71 7.23
C ILE A 422 20.01 -9.59 8.24
N PHE A 423 19.19 -8.62 7.87
CA PHE A 423 19.03 -7.37 8.64
C PHE A 423 17.93 -7.41 9.70
N VAL A 424 16.81 -8.11 9.41
CA VAL A 424 15.66 -8.18 10.30
C VAL A 424 15.74 -9.43 11.19
N TRP A 425 15.90 -10.59 10.59
CA TRP A 425 15.98 -11.86 11.33
C TRP A 425 17.37 -12.14 11.91
N GLN A 426 18.36 -11.35 11.54
CA GLN A 426 19.76 -11.44 12.03
C GLN A 426 20.37 -12.85 11.93
N ARG A 427 19.96 -13.61 10.90
CA ARG A 427 20.47 -14.95 10.63
C ARG A 427 21.80 -14.90 9.88
N ASN A 428 22.49 -16.04 9.83
CA ASN A 428 23.76 -16.16 9.12
C ASN A 428 23.61 -15.81 7.64
N ILE A 429 24.61 -15.08 7.10
CA ILE A 429 24.69 -14.71 5.67
C ILE A 429 24.63 -15.94 4.76
N VAL A 430 25.21 -17.08 5.21
CA VAL A 430 25.18 -18.33 4.44
C VAL A 430 23.75 -18.81 4.18
N PHE A 431 22.87 -18.68 5.18
CA PHE A 431 21.46 -19.04 5.01
C PHE A 431 20.73 -18.10 4.03
N ALA A 432 20.99 -16.80 4.11
CA ALA A 432 20.44 -15.83 3.18
C ALA A 432 20.95 -16.05 1.74
N LEU A 433 22.24 -16.37 1.59
CA LEU A 433 22.83 -16.67 0.29
C LEU A 433 22.27 -17.99 -0.29
N PHE A 434 22.13 -19.01 0.54
CA PHE A 434 21.47 -20.26 0.13
C PHE A 434 20.05 -20.02 -0.35
N PHE A 435 19.26 -19.26 0.41
CA PHE A 435 17.89 -18.88 0.02
C PHE A 435 17.87 -18.16 -1.33
N LEU A 436 18.73 -17.13 -1.49
CA LEU A 436 18.82 -16.35 -2.71
C LEU A 436 19.25 -17.19 -3.91
N VAL A 437 20.27 -18.03 -3.75
CA VAL A 437 20.79 -18.85 -4.85
C VAL A 437 19.80 -19.94 -5.21
N PHE A 438 19.22 -20.64 -4.22
CA PHE A 438 18.31 -21.76 -4.46
C PHE A 438 17.01 -21.29 -5.15
N PHE A 439 16.27 -20.38 -4.52
CA PHE A 439 15.02 -19.90 -5.12
C PHE A 439 15.27 -18.95 -6.30
N GLY A 440 16.26 -18.09 -6.21
CA GLY A 440 16.60 -17.16 -7.28
C GLY A 440 17.07 -17.85 -8.57
N SER A 441 17.77 -18.99 -8.49
CA SER A 441 18.14 -19.77 -9.69
C SER A 441 16.92 -20.39 -10.37
N ILE A 442 15.99 -20.95 -9.61
CA ILE A 442 14.74 -21.50 -10.13
C ILE A 442 13.94 -20.38 -10.84
N GLU A 443 13.74 -19.27 -10.15
CA GLU A 443 12.99 -18.14 -10.67
C GLU A 443 13.65 -17.49 -11.90
N ALA A 444 14.98 -17.42 -11.91
CA ALA A 444 15.73 -16.91 -13.06
C ALA A 444 15.57 -17.81 -14.31
N VAL A 445 15.51 -19.12 -14.15
CA VAL A 445 15.22 -20.05 -15.24
C VAL A 445 13.82 -19.83 -15.80
N TYR A 446 12.80 -19.69 -14.95
CA TYR A 446 11.44 -19.37 -15.38
C TYR A 446 11.34 -18.00 -16.03
N LEU A 447 11.98 -16.98 -15.47
CA LEU A 447 12.01 -15.63 -16.05
C LEU A 447 12.71 -15.64 -17.43
N SER A 448 13.81 -16.37 -17.57
CA SER A 448 14.53 -16.49 -18.86
C SER A 448 13.65 -17.12 -19.94
N SER A 449 12.87 -18.15 -19.59
CA SER A 449 11.87 -18.75 -20.48
C SER A 449 10.78 -17.75 -20.88
N SER A 450 10.26 -16.99 -19.90
CA SER A 450 9.21 -16.00 -20.15
C SER A 450 9.68 -14.85 -21.01
N LEU A 451 10.93 -14.40 -20.87
CA LEU A 451 11.52 -13.35 -21.67
C LEU A 451 11.63 -13.73 -23.16
N MET A 452 11.75 -15.01 -23.50
CA MET A 452 11.69 -15.47 -24.89
C MET A 452 10.31 -15.24 -25.55
N LYS A 453 9.29 -15.03 -24.75
CA LYS A 453 7.90 -14.76 -25.19
C LYS A 453 7.59 -13.27 -25.29
N VAL A 454 8.54 -12.38 -25.06
CA VAL A 454 8.39 -10.91 -25.20
C VAL A 454 7.78 -10.53 -26.55
N PRO A 455 8.23 -11.06 -27.71
CA PRO A 455 7.61 -10.74 -29.00
C PRO A 455 6.16 -11.25 -29.15
N GLN A 456 5.74 -12.21 -28.28
CA GLN A 456 4.43 -12.86 -28.31
C GLN A 456 3.51 -12.26 -27.20
N GLY A 457 3.48 -10.96 -27.04
CA GLY A 457 2.64 -10.26 -26.06
C GLY A 457 3.32 -9.91 -24.74
N GLY A 458 4.46 -10.53 -24.41
CA GLY A 458 5.20 -10.28 -23.15
C GLY A 458 5.80 -8.88 -23.00
N TRP A 459 5.78 -8.05 -24.04
CA TRP A 459 6.25 -6.66 -23.97
C TRP A 459 5.31 -5.74 -23.19
N VAL A 460 4.02 -6.07 -23.11
CA VAL A 460 3.00 -5.22 -22.47
C VAL A 460 3.28 -4.95 -20.98
N PRO A 461 3.54 -5.94 -20.13
CA PRO A 461 3.84 -5.69 -18.73
C PRO A 461 5.13 -4.87 -18.55
N LEU A 462 6.11 -5.04 -19.45
CA LEU A 462 7.35 -4.25 -19.39
C LEU A 462 7.08 -2.76 -19.66
N VAL A 463 6.26 -2.44 -20.65
CA VAL A 463 5.86 -1.06 -20.96
C VAL A 463 5.01 -0.47 -19.82
N LEU A 464 4.01 -1.21 -19.33
CA LEU A 464 3.17 -0.77 -18.22
C LEU A 464 4.01 -0.52 -16.95
N ALA A 465 4.90 -1.44 -16.62
CA ALA A 465 5.79 -1.28 -15.48
C ALA A 465 6.74 -0.09 -15.65
N PHE A 466 7.26 0.14 -16.84
CA PHE A 466 8.10 1.31 -17.11
C PHE A 466 7.32 2.62 -16.92
N ILE A 467 6.07 2.68 -17.38
CA ILE A 467 5.20 3.86 -17.18
C ILE A 467 4.93 4.08 -15.69
N PHE A 468 4.45 3.06 -14.97
CA PHE A 468 4.14 3.18 -13.54
C PHE A 468 5.40 3.49 -12.71
N MET A 469 6.52 2.83 -12.99
CA MET A 469 7.79 3.09 -12.32
C MET A 469 8.28 4.52 -12.59
N SER A 470 8.11 5.03 -13.81
CA SER A 470 8.47 6.41 -14.17
C SER A 470 7.60 7.41 -13.41
N VAL A 471 6.29 7.19 -13.33
CA VAL A 471 5.36 8.03 -12.55
C VAL A 471 5.78 8.07 -11.08
N MET A 472 6.01 6.89 -10.48
CA MET A 472 6.42 6.78 -9.08
C MET A 472 7.78 7.42 -8.81
N TYR A 473 8.76 7.20 -9.67
CA TYR A 473 10.09 7.76 -9.50
C TYR A 473 10.12 9.28 -9.68
N ILE A 474 9.43 9.82 -10.69
CA ILE A 474 9.32 11.27 -10.94
C ILE A 474 8.65 11.95 -9.76
N TRP A 475 7.57 11.37 -9.22
CA TRP A 475 6.88 11.88 -8.05
C TRP A 475 7.80 11.92 -6.82
N HIS A 476 8.43 10.80 -6.48
CA HIS A 476 9.37 10.70 -5.36
C HIS A 476 10.56 11.67 -5.51
N TYR A 477 11.12 11.78 -6.72
CA TYR A 477 12.20 12.70 -7.01
C TYR A 477 11.79 14.15 -6.80
N GLY A 478 10.61 14.54 -7.28
CA GLY A 478 10.06 15.89 -7.10
C GLY A 478 9.83 16.25 -5.64
N LEU A 479 9.19 15.35 -4.86
CA LEU A 479 8.99 15.54 -3.41
C LEU A 479 10.32 15.69 -2.68
N ARG A 480 11.30 14.85 -2.99
CA ARG A 480 12.61 14.91 -2.36
C ARG A 480 13.34 16.22 -2.67
N ARG A 481 13.24 16.74 -3.90
CA ARG A 481 13.83 18.02 -4.28
C ARG A 481 13.15 19.19 -3.59
N LYS A 482 11.82 19.15 -3.47
CA LYS A 482 11.04 20.14 -2.70
C LYS A 482 11.53 20.19 -1.27
N TYR A 483 11.58 19.04 -0.59
CA TYR A 483 12.04 18.98 0.80
C TYR A 483 13.48 19.46 1.00
N GLN A 484 14.38 19.10 0.06
CA GLN A 484 15.77 19.59 0.11
C GLN A 484 15.84 21.11 -0.01
N PHE A 485 15.01 21.72 -0.86
CA PHE A 485 14.92 23.17 -0.97
C PHE A 485 14.40 23.80 0.31
N ASP A 486 13.33 23.29 0.89
CA ASP A 486 12.78 23.76 2.17
C ASP A 486 13.81 23.66 3.29
N LEU A 487 14.57 22.56 3.35
CA LEU A 487 15.61 22.36 4.36
C LEU A 487 16.79 23.33 4.24
N GLN A 488 17.19 23.65 2.99
CA GLN A 488 18.29 24.60 2.72
C GLN A 488 17.90 26.06 2.97
N ASN A 489 16.61 26.39 2.77
CA ASN A 489 16.08 27.75 2.87
C ASN A 489 15.25 27.96 4.15
N LYS A 490 15.39 27.10 5.14
CA LYS A 490 14.75 27.31 6.45
C LYS A 490 15.28 28.56 7.12
N VAL A 491 14.38 29.31 7.76
CA VAL A 491 14.69 30.55 8.46
C VAL A 491 14.71 30.30 9.95
N SER A 492 15.60 30.96 10.67
CA SER A 492 15.57 30.91 12.14
C SER A 492 14.45 31.82 12.66
N MET A 493 13.74 31.37 13.71
CA MET A 493 12.69 32.21 14.31
C MET A 493 13.26 33.51 14.90
N ARG A 494 14.46 33.49 15.44
CA ARG A 494 15.14 34.70 15.93
C ARG A 494 15.28 35.77 14.88
N SER A 495 15.58 35.38 13.62
CA SER A 495 15.66 36.33 12.52
C SER A 495 14.28 36.96 12.17
N ILE A 496 13.19 36.22 12.30
CA ILE A 496 11.83 36.76 12.07
C ILE A 496 11.44 37.70 13.21
N LEU A 497 11.73 37.33 14.45
CA LEU A 497 11.38 38.14 15.62
C LEU A 497 12.23 39.42 15.71
N SER A 498 13.49 39.39 15.28
CA SER A 498 14.33 40.59 15.21
C SER A 498 13.82 41.61 14.18
N LEU A 499 13.09 41.17 13.16
CA LEU A 499 12.43 42.05 12.20
C LEU A 499 11.08 42.59 12.70
N GLY A 500 10.50 41.98 13.75
CA GLY A 500 9.17 42.28 14.26
C GLY A 500 8.93 43.78 14.56
N PRO A 501 9.81 44.46 15.31
CA PRO A 501 9.64 45.88 15.61
C PRO A 501 9.63 46.77 14.35
N SER A 502 10.41 46.42 13.34
CA SER A 502 10.50 47.20 12.08
C SER A 502 9.38 46.91 11.10
N LEU A 503 8.73 45.75 11.18
CA LEU A 503 7.65 45.32 10.28
C LEU A 503 6.26 45.71 10.79
N GLY A 504 6.11 46.22 12.02
CA GLY A 504 4.80 46.53 12.60
C GLY A 504 3.87 45.30 12.71
N ILE A 505 4.39 44.16 13.10
CA ILE A 505 3.63 42.90 13.14
C ILE A 505 2.48 42.97 14.15
N VAL A 506 1.27 42.70 13.67
CA VAL A 506 0.05 42.63 14.47
C VAL A 506 -0.29 41.20 14.83
N ARG A 507 -0.61 40.95 16.11
CA ARG A 507 -1.10 39.65 16.60
C ARG A 507 -2.63 39.62 16.53
N VAL A 508 -3.18 38.66 15.80
CA VAL A 508 -4.63 38.48 15.62
C VAL A 508 -5.13 37.42 16.59
N PRO A 509 -6.26 37.64 17.30
CA PRO A 509 -6.82 36.60 18.17
C PRO A 509 -7.08 35.28 17.41
N GLY A 510 -6.76 34.16 18.06
CA GLY A 510 -6.98 32.83 17.48
C GLY A 510 -5.71 32.00 17.33
N ILE A 511 -5.89 30.78 16.81
CA ILE A 511 -4.80 29.81 16.55
C ILE A 511 -4.50 29.77 15.07
N GLY A 512 -3.26 30.00 14.67
CA GLY A 512 -2.77 29.81 13.31
C GLY A 512 -2.07 28.46 13.17
N LEU A 513 -2.63 27.52 12.42
CA LEU A 513 -2.03 26.23 12.09
C LEU A 513 -1.24 26.33 10.79
N ILE A 514 0.08 26.32 10.86
CA ILE A 514 0.96 26.44 9.69
C ILE A 514 1.41 25.05 9.27
N TYR A 515 0.85 24.56 8.18
CA TYR A 515 1.24 23.26 7.64
C TYR A 515 2.61 23.32 6.97
N THR A 516 3.52 22.46 7.41
CA THR A 516 4.89 22.37 6.90
C THR A 516 5.35 20.92 6.79
N GLU A 517 6.24 20.66 5.84
CA GLU A 517 6.93 19.36 5.74
C GLU A 517 8.24 19.35 6.55
N LEU A 518 8.66 20.53 7.08
CA LEU A 518 9.87 20.67 7.88
C LEU A 518 9.65 20.24 9.32
N VAL A 519 10.56 19.43 9.78
CA VAL A 519 10.63 18.94 11.15
C VAL A 519 11.36 19.91 12.07
N THR A 520 12.26 20.73 11.53
CA THR A 520 13.05 21.72 12.28
C THR A 520 13.14 23.05 11.51
N GLY A 521 13.18 24.17 12.22
CA GLY A 521 13.25 25.51 11.63
C GLY A 521 11.88 26.01 11.13
N VAL A 522 11.82 27.24 10.68
CA VAL A 522 10.62 27.87 10.13
C VAL A 522 10.65 27.76 8.60
N PRO A 523 9.56 27.35 7.94
CA PRO A 523 9.54 27.28 6.48
C PRO A 523 9.68 28.68 5.85
N SER A 524 10.41 28.75 4.74
CA SER A 524 10.60 29.98 3.98
C SER A 524 9.28 30.64 3.54
N ILE A 525 8.29 29.81 3.27
CA ILE A 525 6.92 30.26 2.94
C ILE A 525 6.29 31.10 4.04
N PHE A 526 6.48 30.74 5.33
CA PHE A 526 5.97 31.53 6.43
C PHE A 526 6.69 32.87 6.56
N SER A 527 8.02 32.87 6.39
CA SER A 527 8.80 34.12 6.37
C SER A 527 8.29 35.04 5.26
N HIS A 528 8.09 34.51 4.07
CA HIS A 528 7.55 35.26 2.93
C HIS A 528 6.12 35.77 3.18
N PHE A 529 5.28 34.99 3.85
CA PHE A 529 3.95 35.39 4.26
C PHE A 529 3.99 36.59 5.22
N VAL A 530 4.80 36.51 6.29
CA VAL A 530 4.89 37.55 7.33
C VAL A 530 5.49 38.84 6.79
N THR A 531 6.46 38.77 5.87
CA THR A 531 7.07 39.98 5.26
C THR A 531 6.13 40.71 4.32
N ASN A 532 5.18 40.02 3.69
CA ASN A 532 4.18 40.65 2.79
C ASN A 532 2.88 41.01 3.50
N LEU A 533 2.48 40.23 4.52
CA LEU A 533 1.31 40.46 5.35
C LEU A 533 1.76 40.42 6.82
N PRO A 534 2.13 41.57 7.43
CA PRO A 534 2.72 41.60 8.75
C PRO A 534 1.67 41.37 9.85
N ALA A 535 0.94 40.27 9.76
CA ALA A 535 -0.07 39.86 10.73
C ALA A 535 -0.02 38.32 10.90
N PHE A 536 -0.11 37.85 12.12
CA PHE A 536 -0.29 36.43 12.44
C PHE A 536 -0.98 36.23 13.79
N HIS A 537 -1.48 35.01 14.02
CA HIS A 537 -2.28 34.69 15.19
C HIS A 537 -1.48 34.72 16.50
N GLU A 538 -2.17 34.94 17.61
CA GLU A 538 -1.57 34.98 18.96
C GLU A 538 -0.91 33.66 19.33
N VAL A 539 -1.54 32.54 18.96
CA VAL A 539 -0.97 31.22 19.11
C VAL A 539 -0.61 30.66 17.72
N LEU A 540 0.63 30.30 17.50
CA LEU A 540 1.11 29.71 16.26
C LEU A 540 1.54 28.27 16.47
N VAL A 541 1.04 27.38 15.63
CA VAL A 541 1.41 25.95 15.62
C VAL A 541 1.96 25.56 14.27
N PHE A 542 3.26 25.26 14.20
CA PHE A 542 3.88 24.67 13.01
C PHE A 542 3.59 23.17 12.98
N LEU A 543 2.65 22.79 12.14
CA LEU A 543 2.11 21.44 12.06
C LEU A 543 2.77 20.64 10.94
N CYS A 544 3.46 19.56 11.30
CA CYS A 544 4.04 18.61 10.37
C CYS A 544 3.30 17.29 10.45
N VAL A 545 2.49 16.98 9.45
CA VAL A 545 1.84 15.67 9.31
C VAL A 545 2.71 14.79 8.44
N LYS A 546 3.24 13.69 9.00
CA LYS A 546 4.14 12.80 8.29
C LYS A 546 3.75 11.33 8.44
N SER A 547 4.04 10.55 7.40
CA SER A 547 3.99 9.09 7.47
C SER A 547 5.36 8.55 7.90
N VAL A 548 5.34 7.57 8.79
CA VAL A 548 6.52 6.84 9.26
C VAL A 548 6.50 5.41 8.72
N PRO A 549 7.66 4.75 8.53
CA PRO A 549 7.73 3.40 7.98
C PRO A 549 7.35 2.33 9.04
N VAL A 550 6.20 2.51 9.67
CA VAL A 550 5.58 1.53 10.57
C VAL A 550 4.12 1.36 10.14
N PRO A 551 3.49 0.20 10.35
CA PRO A 551 2.09 0.01 9.97
C PRO A 551 1.16 0.92 10.75
N TYR A 552 1.32 1.00 12.07
CA TYR A 552 0.50 1.79 12.98
C TYR A 552 1.35 2.57 13.95
N VAL A 553 0.86 3.76 14.32
CA VAL A 553 1.39 4.55 15.43
C VAL A 553 0.34 4.55 16.55
N SER A 554 0.76 4.20 17.76
CA SER A 554 -0.12 4.27 18.94
C SER A 554 -0.67 5.70 19.10
N PRO A 555 -1.94 5.86 19.49
CA PRO A 555 -2.47 7.19 19.82
C PRO A 555 -1.59 7.96 20.81
N ASP A 556 -0.99 7.25 21.76
CA ASP A 556 -0.13 7.80 22.80
C ASP A 556 1.23 8.31 22.30
N GLU A 557 1.67 7.83 21.14
CA GLU A 557 2.95 8.21 20.54
C GLU A 557 2.78 9.06 19.29
N ARG A 558 1.54 9.43 18.94
CA ARG A 558 1.20 10.10 17.68
C ARG A 558 1.66 11.55 17.64
N TYR A 559 1.60 12.26 18.76
CA TYR A 559 1.89 13.69 18.84
C TYR A 559 3.25 13.93 19.47
N LEU A 560 4.13 14.61 18.73
CA LEU A 560 5.35 15.19 19.26
C LEU A 560 5.16 16.70 19.32
N VAL A 561 5.21 17.28 20.50
CA VAL A 561 5.07 18.72 20.70
C VAL A 561 6.37 19.30 21.23
N GLY A 562 6.72 20.50 20.80
CA GLY A 562 7.86 21.25 21.27
C GLY A 562 7.64 22.74 21.11
N ARG A 563 8.33 23.54 21.88
CA ARG A 563 8.27 25.00 21.84
C ARG A 563 9.27 25.55 20.82
N ILE A 564 8.90 26.66 20.18
CA ILE A 564 9.78 27.42 19.29
C ILE A 564 9.94 28.82 19.82
N GLY A 565 11.16 29.19 20.22
CA GLY A 565 11.49 30.51 20.76
C GLY A 565 10.97 30.79 22.17
N PRO A 566 10.95 32.05 22.60
CA PRO A 566 10.55 32.45 23.96
C PRO A 566 9.08 32.16 24.27
N LYS A 567 8.76 31.90 25.54
CA LYS A 567 7.40 31.61 26.04
C LYS A 567 6.37 32.68 25.67
N GLU A 568 6.79 33.94 25.70
CA GLU A 568 5.94 35.11 25.40
C GLU A 568 5.30 35.09 24.02
N TYR A 569 5.95 34.44 23.05
CA TYR A 569 5.46 34.40 21.67
C TYR A 569 4.42 33.28 21.38
N ARG A 570 4.24 32.35 22.33
CA ARG A 570 3.23 31.25 22.24
C ARG A 570 3.30 30.48 20.91
N MET A 571 4.52 30.07 20.53
CA MET A 571 4.77 29.35 19.29
C MET A 571 5.16 27.91 19.57
N TYR A 572 4.44 26.99 18.96
CA TYR A 572 4.63 25.56 19.15
C TYR A 572 4.91 24.86 17.82
N ARG A 573 5.58 23.74 17.91
CA ARG A 573 5.71 22.78 16.83
C ARG A 573 5.00 21.51 17.22
N CYS A 574 4.18 21.01 16.34
CA CYS A 574 3.56 19.71 16.51
C CYS A 574 3.87 18.83 15.30
N ILE A 575 4.41 17.61 15.55
CA ILE A 575 4.62 16.61 14.53
C ILE A 575 3.62 15.49 14.80
N VAL A 576 2.72 15.30 13.84
CA VAL A 576 1.71 14.22 13.89
C VAL A 576 2.18 13.08 13.03
N ARG A 577 2.38 11.91 13.64
CA ARG A 577 2.92 10.71 13.00
C ARG A 577 1.80 9.73 12.68
N TYR A 578 1.76 9.28 11.44
CA TYR A 578 0.86 8.22 10.98
C TYR A 578 1.65 7.05 10.42
N GLY A 579 1.25 5.83 10.77
CA GLY A 579 1.74 4.63 10.08
C GLY A 579 1.14 4.55 8.67
N TYR A 580 1.75 3.74 7.79
CA TYR A 580 1.26 3.62 6.42
C TYR A 580 -0.11 2.91 6.32
N LYS A 581 -0.57 2.30 7.40
CA LYS A 581 -1.91 1.68 7.53
C LYS A 581 -2.90 2.54 8.31
N ASP A 582 -2.41 3.53 9.06
CA ASP A 582 -3.27 4.42 9.83
C ASP A 582 -4.25 5.16 8.92
N VAL A 583 -5.49 5.27 9.41
CA VAL A 583 -6.53 6.01 8.74
C VAL A 583 -6.49 7.45 9.24
N GLN A 584 -6.22 8.37 8.36
CA GLN A 584 -6.49 9.78 8.63
C GLN A 584 -8.01 9.97 8.55
N ARG A 585 -8.68 9.82 9.68
CA ARG A 585 -10.14 10.04 9.74
C ARG A 585 -10.43 11.53 9.71
N ASP A 586 -11.55 11.88 9.06
CA ASP A 586 -12.26 13.14 9.22
C ASP A 586 -12.88 13.19 10.64
N ASP A 587 -12.05 13.10 11.66
CA ASP A 587 -12.55 13.25 13.02
C ASP A 587 -12.60 14.75 13.31
N ASP A 588 -13.81 15.24 13.61
CA ASP A 588 -14.06 16.59 14.19
C ASP A 588 -13.21 16.84 15.45
N ASN A 589 -12.47 15.85 15.88
CA ASN A 589 -11.62 15.84 17.07
C ASN A 589 -10.16 16.19 16.81
N PHE A 590 -9.67 16.28 15.54
CA PHE A 590 -8.25 16.55 15.28
C PHE A 590 -7.75 17.85 15.93
N GLU A 591 -8.50 18.93 15.74
CA GLU A 591 -8.19 20.24 16.37
C GLU A 591 -8.16 20.15 17.90
N ASN A 592 -9.16 19.43 18.46
CA ASN A 592 -9.27 19.24 19.90
C ASN A 592 -8.11 18.45 20.46
N MET A 593 -7.75 17.34 19.80
CA MET A 593 -6.61 16.51 20.20
C MET A 593 -5.28 17.28 20.10
N LEU A 594 -5.14 18.10 19.07
CA LEU A 594 -3.96 18.95 18.89
C LEU A 594 -3.83 19.97 20.03
N VAL A 595 -4.92 20.69 20.34
CA VAL A 595 -4.92 21.70 21.43
C VAL A 595 -4.69 21.03 22.79
N MET A 596 -5.30 19.85 23.03
CA MET A 596 -5.06 19.06 24.24
C MET A 596 -3.60 18.63 24.36
N SER A 597 -3.00 18.19 23.26
CA SER A 597 -1.59 17.79 23.25
C SER A 597 -0.65 18.98 23.58
N ILE A 598 -0.99 20.18 23.09
CA ILE A 598 -0.24 21.41 23.42
C ILE A 598 -0.44 21.79 24.89
N ALA A 599 -1.66 21.70 25.41
CA ALA A 599 -1.94 22.00 26.83
C ALA A 599 -1.17 21.05 27.77
N LYS A 600 -1.17 19.74 27.45
CA LYS A 600 -0.39 18.73 28.19
C LYS A 600 1.12 19.01 28.14
N PHE A 601 1.63 19.43 26.99
CA PHE A 601 3.03 19.82 26.83
C PHE A 601 3.39 21.01 27.75
N ILE A 602 2.52 22.04 27.82
CA ILE A 602 2.74 23.20 28.69
C ILE A 602 2.81 22.77 30.18
N MET A 603 1.94 21.86 30.60
CA MET A 603 1.96 21.32 31.98
C MET A 603 3.24 20.51 32.24
N MET A 604 3.64 19.60 31.34
CA MET A 604 4.86 18.82 31.48
C MET A 604 6.14 19.74 31.55
N GLU A 605 6.19 20.78 30.70
CA GLU A 605 7.30 21.73 30.70
C GLU A 605 7.38 22.49 32.03
N ALA A 606 6.26 22.75 32.69
CA ALA A 606 6.19 23.38 34.00
C ALA A 606 6.69 22.45 35.11
N GLU A 607 6.30 21.17 35.07
CA GLU A 607 6.77 20.15 36.04
C GLU A 607 8.28 19.92 35.92
N ASP A 608 8.82 19.82 34.69
CA ASP A 608 10.25 19.68 34.44
C ASP A 608 11.04 20.91 34.93
N ALA A 609 10.48 22.11 34.77
CA ALA A 609 11.09 23.36 35.25
C ALA A 609 11.12 23.46 36.80
N SER A 610 10.13 22.91 37.48
CA SER A 610 10.08 22.88 38.96
C SER A 610 11.06 21.86 39.54
N SER A 611 11.37 20.80 38.84
CA SER A 611 12.29 19.73 39.28
C SER A 611 13.77 20.01 39.02
N SER A 612 14.11 20.93 38.09
CA SER A 612 15.49 21.23 37.69
C SER A 612 15.81 22.72 37.81
N ALA A 613 16.30 23.15 38.98
CA ALA A 613 16.66 24.55 39.28
C ALA A 613 17.93 25.10 38.57
N SER A 614 18.39 24.47 37.50
CA SER A 614 19.62 24.88 36.84
C SER A 614 19.70 24.36 35.40
N TYR A 615 19.10 25.06 34.43
CA TYR A 615 19.50 24.97 33.00
C TYR A 615 18.49 25.71 32.08
N ASP A 616 18.52 27.03 32.09
CA ASP A 616 17.63 27.86 31.20
C ASP A 616 18.07 27.96 29.73
N ILE A 617 19.23 27.42 29.35
CA ILE A 617 19.80 27.67 28.00
C ILE A 617 19.71 26.43 27.07
N ALA A 618 19.44 25.22 27.62
CA ALA A 618 19.50 23.96 26.84
C ALA A 618 18.16 23.49 26.25
N ASN A 619 17.05 24.12 26.56
CA ASN A 619 15.70 23.62 26.21
C ASN A 619 15.12 24.13 24.87
N GLU A 620 15.82 25.04 24.17
CA GLU A 620 15.36 25.52 22.86
C GLU A 620 15.37 24.37 21.81
N GLY A 621 14.20 23.85 21.48
CA GLY A 621 14.03 22.83 20.44
C GLY A 621 13.82 21.40 20.91
N ARG A 622 13.73 21.15 22.21
CA ARG A 622 13.38 19.83 22.76
C ARG A 622 11.92 19.52 22.46
N MET A 623 11.63 18.32 21.93
CA MET A 623 10.28 17.85 21.64
C MET A 623 9.93 16.72 22.59
N ALA A 624 8.72 16.76 23.15
CA ALA A 624 8.19 15.72 24.02
C ALA A 624 7.12 14.89 23.29
N VAL A 625 7.09 13.60 23.55
CA VAL A 625 6.01 12.70 23.15
C VAL A 625 4.85 12.91 24.12
N ILE A 626 3.67 13.26 23.61
CA ILE A 626 2.51 13.56 24.44
C ILE A 626 1.51 12.40 24.35
N THR A 627 1.29 11.72 25.46
CA THR A 627 0.28 10.68 25.62
C THR A 627 -1.11 11.31 25.70
N THR A 628 -2.04 10.83 24.90
CA THR A 628 -3.44 11.34 24.86
C THR A 628 -4.44 10.41 25.56
N THR A 629 -3.96 9.33 26.17
CA THR A 629 -4.76 8.35 26.94
C THR A 629 -4.32 8.33 28.40
N ASP A 630 -5.24 8.01 29.31
CA ASP A 630 -4.92 7.76 30.72
C ASP A 630 -4.19 6.42 30.91
N ASP A 631 -3.53 6.22 32.06
CA ASP A 631 -2.83 4.98 32.44
C ASP A 631 -3.72 3.72 32.34
N ALA A 632 -5.05 3.88 32.31
CA ALA A 632 -6.03 2.83 32.08
C ALA A 632 -6.36 2.57 30.59
N GLY A 633 -5.71 3.25 29.63
CA GLY A 633 -5.94 3.08 28.19
C GLY A 633 -7.25 3.68 27.67
N THR A 634 -7.97 4.46 28.47
CA THR A 634 -9.17 5.21 28.07
C THR A 634 -8.76 6.56 27.49
N PRO A 635 -9.31 6.97 26.30
CA PRO A 635 -9.12 8.34 25.84
C PRO A 635 -9.61 9.31 26.91
N LEU A 636 -8.80 10.33 27.25
CA LEU A 636 -9.19 11.37 28.20
C LEU A 636 -10.58 11.88 27.85
N ALA A 637 -11.56 11.61 28.72
CA ALA A 637 -12.95 11.75 28.44
C ALA A 637 -13.31 13.21 28.16
N MET A 638 -13.77 13.46 26.95
CA MET A 638 -14.57 14.65 26.65
C MET A 638 -15.94 14.44 27.30
N ARG A 639 -16.19 15.06 28.45
CA ARG A 639 -17.55 15.10 29.03
C ARG A 639 -18.45 15.94 28.13
N ASP A 640 -19.41 15.26 27.51
CA ASP A 640 -20.54 15.92 26.86
C ASP A 640 -21.42 16.58 27.93
N PHE A 641 -21.34 17.89 28.06
CA PHE A 641 -22.33 18.68 28.79
C PHE A 641 -23.38 19.22 27.84
N ASN A 642 -24.47 18.48 27.70
CA ASN A 642 -25.75 19.01 27.26
C ASN A 642 -26.50 19.56 28.49
N GLY A 643 -26.51 20.83 28.66
CA GLY A 643 -27.37 21.51 29.65
C GLY A 643 -26.61 22.52 30.47
N ILE A 644 -26.71 23.72 30.07
CA ILE A 644 -26.75 25.05 30.70
C ILE A 644 -26.14 26.03 29.69
N ALA A 645 -26.93 26.32 28.67
CA ALA A 645 -26.69 27.50 27.84
C ALA A 645 -27.56 28.62 28.42
N ASP A 646 -27.06 29.36 29.37
CA ASP A 646 -27.45 30.73 29.59
C ASP A 646 -26.68 31.28 30.80
N SER A 647 -25.79 32.15 30.50
CA SER A 647 -25.12 33.14 31.32
C SER A 647 -23.59 33.02 31.25
N LEU A 648 -23.09 33.65 30.22
CA LEU A 648 -21.84 34.43 30.24
C LEU A 648 -21.52 34.85 28.81
N THR A 649 -22.27 35.80 28.30
CA THR A 649 -21.91 36.61 27.11
C THR A 649 -20.71 37.50 27.46
N THR A 650 -19.52 36.91 27.43
CA THR A 650 -18.32 37.72 27.31
C THR A 650 -18.13 38.03 25.83
N ARG A 651 -18.12 39.31 25.52
CA ARG A 651 -17.95 39.88 24.17
C ARG A 651 -16.72 39.33 23.47
N SER A 652 -16.89 38.31 22.66
CA SER A 652 -15.89 37.93 21.66
C SER A 652 -15.95 38.95 20.51
N SER A 653 -14.85 39.63 20.27
CA SER A 653 -14.70 40.62 19.19
C SER A 653 -14.49 39.99 17.82
N LYS A 654 -15.32 39.03 17.43
CA LYS A 654 -15.39 38.59 16.03
C LYS A 654 -16.03 39.72 15.23
N SER A 655 -15.38 40.12 14.13
CA SER A 655 -15.96 41.12 13.23
C SER A 655 -17.34 40.61 12.74
N GLU A 656 -18.32 41.47 12.68
CA GLU A 656 -19.69 41.16 12.24
C GLU A 656 -19.74 40.52 10.85
N SER A 657 -18.80 40.89 9.97
CA SER A 657 -18.63 40.32 8.63
C SER A 657 -18.22 38.84 8.63
N LEU A 658 -17.37 38.40 9.56
CA LEU A 658 -16.97 37.00 9.69
C LEU A 658 -18.12 36.13 10.27
N ARG A 659 -18.95 36.70 11.16
CA ARG A 659 -20.15 36.02 11.69
C ARG A 659 -21.22 35.83 10.61
N SER A 660 -21.45 36.84 9.77
CA SER A 660 -22.43 36.73 8.67
C SER A 660 -22.00 35.75 7.61
N LEU A 661 -20.72 35.71 7.23
CA LEU A 661 -20.18 34.71 6.31
C LEU A 661 -20.26 33.30 6.88
N GLN A 662 -19.99 33.13 8.16
CA GLN A 662 -20.06 31.81 8.82
C GLN A 662 -21.51 31.32 8.94
N SER A 663 -22.47 32.20 9.26
CA SER A 663 -23.89 31.85 9.31
C SER A 663 -24.48 31.53 7.94
N SER A 664 -24.06 32.21 6.89
CA SER A 664 -24.49 31.92 5.51
C SER A 664 -23.95 30.56 5.05
N TYR A 665 -22.71 30.23 5.39
CA TYR A 665 -22.10 28.93 5.06
C TYR A 665 -22.73 27.77 5.85
N GLU A 666 -23.06 27.99 7.13
CA GLU A 666 -23.74 26.99 7.97
C GLU A 666 -25.17 26.72 7.49
N GLN A 667 -25.86 27.70 6.90
CA GLN A 667 -27.15 27.52 6.24
C GLN A 667 -27.07 26.74 4.92
N GLU A 668 -26.03 26.97 4.13
CA GLU A 668 -25.83 26.31 2.84
C GLU A 668 -25.32 24.86 3.01
N TYR A 669 -24.60 24.57 4.10
CA TYR A 669 -24.04 23.24 4.42
C TYR A 669 -24.41 22.78 5.84
N PRO A 670 -25.63 22.25 6.05
CA PRO A 670 -26.13 21.85 7.40
C PRO A 670 -25.29 20.75 8.08
N SER A 671 -24.50 19.98 7.32
CA SER A 671 -23.59 18.97 7.87
C SER A 671 -22.41 19.56 8.66
N VAL A 672 -22.06 20.82 8.44
CA VAL A 672 -20.98 21.51 9.14
C VAL A 672 -21.46 22.06 10.49
N SER A 673 -22.76 22.32 10.64
CA SER A 673 -23.34 22.88 11.87
C SER A 673 -23.42 21.88 13.06
N ARG A 674 -23.23 20.59 12.82
CA ARG A 674 -23.22 19.54 13.86
C ARG A 674 -21.86 19.35 14.54
N ARG A 675 -20.90 20.26 14.40
CA ARG A 675 -19.64 20.20 15.15
C ARG A 675 -19.94 20.35 16.63
N ARG A 676 -19.78 19.27 17.41
CA ARG A 676 -19.87 19.26 18.88
C ARG A 676 -18.89 20.31 19.42
N ARG A 677 -19.39 21.32 20.11
CA ARG A 677 -18.55 22.26 20.85
C ARG A 677 -18.02 21.54 22.10
N VAL A 678 -16.77 21.17 22.08
CA VAL A 678 -16.07 20.62 23.24
C VAL A 678 -15.55 21.80 24.07
N ARG A 679 -15.95 21.86 25.32
CA ARG A 679 -15.42 22.85 26.28
C ARG A 679 -14.17 22.26 26.92
N PHE A 680 -13.07 22.97 26.88
CA PHE A 680 -11.88 22.65 27.66
C PHE A 680 -12.05 23.30 29.05
N GLU A 681 -11.98 22.50 30.09
CA GLU A 681 -11.80 22.99 31.44
C GLU A 681 -10.31 22.87 31.79
N VAL A 682 -9.73 23.98 32.23
CA VAL A 682 -8.37 23.98 32.79
C VAL A 682 -8.46 23.28 34.13
N PRO A 683 -7.61 22.28 34.45
CA PRO A 683 -7.60 21.67 35.78
C PRO A 683 -7.40 22.75 36.86
N GLU A 684 -8.28 22.79 37.85
CA GLU A 684 -8.15 23.66 39.01
C GLU A 684 -7.18 23.06 40.04
N ASP A 685 -5.93 22.77 39.62
CA ASP A 685 -4.88 22.43 40.58
C ASP A 685 -4.31 23.72 41.18
N ASP A 686 -4.48 23.88 42.49
CA ASP A 686 -4.00 25.06 43.25
C ASP A 686 -2.48 25.22 43.24
N ASP A 687 -1.71 24.19 42.94
CA ASP A 687 -0.25 24.17 42.92
C ASP A 687 0.40 24.66 41.61
N MET A 688 -0.38 24.91 40.55
CA MET A 688 0.18 25.40 39.28
C MET A 688 0.58 26.87 39.35
N GLY A 689 1.82 27.17 38.92
CA GLY A 689 2.32 28.55 38.85
C GLY A 689 1.44 29.45 37.95
N GLN A 690 1.23 30.73 38.40
CA GLN A 690 0.35 31.68 37.73
C GLN A 690 0.64 31.82 36.21
N GLN A 691 1.92 31.80 35.81
CA GLN A 691 2.33 31.91 34.41
C GLN A 691 1.81 30.76 33.54
N VAL A 692 1.72 29.54 34.09
CA VAL A 692 1.21 28.37 33.40
C VAL A 692 -0.29 28.46 33.22
N LYS A 693 -1.00 28.93 34.27
CA LYS A 693 -2.45 29.17 34.20
C LYS A 693 -2.77 30.24 33.14
N ASP A 694 -2.02 31.32 33.07
CA ASP A 694 -2.20 32.39 32.07
C ASP A 694 -1.92 31.89 30.66
N GLU A 695 -0.93 31.00 30.43
CA GLU A 695 -0.62 30.42 29.13
C GLU A 695 -1.71 29.45 28.67
N LEU A 696 -2.22 28.60 29.57
CA LEU A 696 -3.33 27.69 29.30
C LEU A 696 -4.62 28.45 29.00
N MET A 697 -4.95 29.49 29.79
CA MET A 697 -6.12 30.34 29.55
C MET A 697 -6.05 31.01 28.18
N ALA A 698 -4.90 31.56 27.83
CA ALA A 698 -4.70 32.18 26.52
C ALA A 698 -4.83 31.16 25.36
N LEU A 699 -4.38 29.89 25.54
CA LEU A 699 -4.59 28.85 24.55
C LEU A 699 -6.07 28.51 24.34
N VAL A 700 -6.84 28.48 25.44
CA VAL A 700 -8.31 28.25 25.40
C VAL A 700 -9.03 29.40 24.76
N GLU A 701 -8.69 30.65 25.13
CA GLU A 701 -9.26 31.86 24.51
C GLU A 701 -8.95 31.94 23.02
N ALA A 702 -7.71 31.65 22.62
CA ALA A 702 -7.32 31.59 21.22
C ALA A 702 -8.12 30.51 20.43
N LYS A 703 -8.38 29.35 21.06
CA LYS A 703 -9.25 28.34 20.43
C LYS A 703 -10.67 28.82 20.25
N HIS A 704 -11.25 29.51 21.22
CA HIS A 704 -12.60 30.08 21.13
C HIS A 704 -12.69 31.22 20.11
N ALA A 705 -11.62 31.98 19.92
CA ALA A 705 -11.53 33.01 18.88
C ALA A 705 -11.54 32.45 17.45
N GLY A 706 -11.06 31.21 17.28
CA GLY A 706 -11.09 30.46 16.01
C GLY A 706 -9.74 29.93 15.58
N VAL A 707 -9.77 28.98 14.64
CA VAL A 707 -8.58 28.34 14.07
C VAL A 707 -8.48 28.72 12.60
N ALA A 708 -7.33 29.22 12.17
CA ALA A 708 -7.00 29.47 10.78
C ALA A 708 -5.93 28.48 10.30
N TYR A 709 -6.09 27.99 9.09
CA TYR A 709 -5.19 27.04 8.47
C TYR A 709 -4.35 27.74 7.41
N ILE A 710 -3.04 27.77 7.59
CA ILE A 710 -2.11 28.40 6.65
C ILE A 710 -1.31 27.29 5.97
N MET A 711 -1.51 27.16 4.65
CA MET A 711 -0.85 26.12 3.87
C MET A 711 0.06 26.71 2.79
N GLY A 712 1.28 26.22 2.75
CA GLY A 712 2.23 26.58 1.72
C GLY A 712 2.01 25.81 0.41
N HIS A 713 1.77 26.51 -0.67
CA HIS A 713 1.63 25.95 -2.01
C HIS A 713 2.88 26.23 -2.83
N SER A 714 3.89 25.35 -2.73
CA SER A 714 5.17 25.53 -3.43
C SER A 714 5.14 24.91 -4.83
N TYR A 715 5.41 25.70 -5.87
CA TYR A 715 5.62 25.25 -7.23
C TYR A 715 7.12 25.02 -7.48
N ILE A 716 7.49 23.85 -7.97
CA ILE A 716 8.88 23.54 -8.25
C ILE A 716 9.16 23.76 -9.73
N LYS A 717 10.24 24.49 -10.04
CA LYS A 717 10.81 24.66 -11.38
C LYS A 717 12.29 24.30 -11.38
N ALA A 718 12.76 23.71 -12.46
CA ALA A 718 14.19 23.43 -12.62
C ALA A 718 14.96 24.72 -12.88
N ARG A 719 16.18 24.83 -12.32
CA ARG A 719 17.08 25.95 -12.62
C ARG A 719 17.45 25.95 -14.11
N ARG A 720 17.66 27.13 -14.69
CA ARG A 720 18.04 27.29 -16.10
C ARG A 720 19.32 26.50 -16.49
N SER A 721 20.26 26.37 -15.56
CA SER A 721 21.52 25.61 -15.73
C SER A 721 21.37 24.08 -15.57
N SER A 722 20.18 23.56 -15.26
CA SER A 722 19.97 22.12 -15.04
C SER A 722 19.99 21.34 -16.34
N SER A 723 20.39 20.05 -16.29
CA SER A 723 20.38 19.13 -17.45
C SER A 723 18.96 18.95 -18.02
N PHE A 724 18.86 18.60 -19.30
CA PHE A 724 17.62 18.40 -20.03
C PHE A 724 16.72 17.36 -19.32
N LEU A 725 17.27 16.22 -18.88
CA LEU A 725 16.52 15.19 -18.18
C LEU A 725 15.92 15.70 -16.86
N LYS A 726 16.66 16.53 -16.11
CA LYS A 726 16.16 17.13 -14.87
C LYS A 726 15.03 18.12 -15.14
N LYS A 727 15.16 18.96 -16.19
CA LYS A 727 14.11 19.88 -16.62
C LYS A 727 12.85 19.12 -17.03
N PHE A 728 12.99 18.10 -17.85
CA PHE A 728 11.86 17.27 -18.27
C PHE A 728 11.17 16.60 -17.06
N ALA A 729 11.93 16.00 -16.14
CA ALA A 729 11.37 15.33 -14.98
C ALA A 729 10.63 16.30 -14.04
N ILE A 730 11.14 17.53 -13.84
CA ILE A 730 10.55 18.49 -12.89
C ILE A 730 9.47 19.35 -13.59
N ASP A 731 9.80 20.00 -14.68
CA ASP A 731 8.93 21.02 -15.28
C ASP A 731 7.76 20.40 -16.05
N VAL A 732 7.98 19.21 -16.66
CA VAL A 732 6.93 18.49 -17.38
C VAL A 732 6.34 17.38 -16.49
N GLY A 733 7.12 16.38 -16.10
CA GLY A 733 6.63 15.18 -15.44
C GLY A 733 6.02 15.47 -14.08
N TYR A 734 6.78 16.01 -13.13
CA TYR A 734 6.29 16.30 -11.79
C TYR A 734 5.21 17.39 -11.79
N SER A 735 5.36 18.42 -12.60
CA SER A 735 4.38 19.50 -12.72
C SER A 735 3.03 18.98 -13.25
N PHE A 736 3.06 18.09 -14.26
CA PHE A 736 1.87 17.42 -14.79
C PHE A 736 1.18 16.55 -13.72
N LEU A 737 1.95 15.68 -13.06
CA LEU A 737 1.41 14.81 -12.01
C LEU A 737 0.80 15.62 -10.87
N ARG A 738 1.45 16.69 -10.46
CA ARG A 738 0.97 17.55 -9.38
C ARG A 738 -0.32 18.29 -9.72
N LYS A 739 -0.47 18.75 -10.96
CA LYS A 739 -1.70 19.43 -11.42
C LYS A 739 -2.89 18.48 -11.49
N ASN A 740 -2.63 17.19 -11.78
CA ASN A 740 -3.66 16.16 -11.94
C ASN A 740 -3.88 15.32 -10.68
N CYS A 741 -3.11 15.53 -9.60
CA CYS A 741 -3.35 14.89 -8.32
C CYS A 741 -4.13 15.78 -7.35
N ARG A 742 -4.67 15.19 -6.30
CA ARG A 742 -5.40 15.94 -5.27
C ARG A 742 -4.50 16.93 -4.53
N GLY A 743 -5.08 18.10 -4.21
CA GLY A 743 -4.41 19.10 -3.39
C GLY A 743 -4.13 18.58 -1.97
N PRO A 744 -3.07 19.09 -1.30
CA PRO A 744 -2.78 18.71 0.08
C PRO A 744 -3.91 19.09 1.05
N SER A 745 -4.58 20.20 0.84
CA SER A 745 -5.74 20.67 1.65
C SER A 745 -6.87 19.63 1.64
N VAL A 746 -7.21 19.10 0.46
CA VAL A 746 -8.24 18.06 0.31
C VAL A 746 -7.82 16.74 0.97
N THR A 747 -6.54 16.36 0.86
CA THR A 747 -6.04 15.12 1.44
C THR A 747 -5.99 15.17 2.97
N LEU A 748 -5.77 16.35 3.54
CA LEU A 748 -5.73 16.59 4.99
C LEU A 748 -7.09 17.03 5.56
N HIS A 749 -8.14 17.03 4.76
CA HIS A 749 -9.52 17.36 5.15
C HIS A 749 -9.63 18.74 5.83
N ILE A 750 -8.89 19.72 5.33
CA ILE A 750 -8.89 21.08 5.89
C ILE A 750 -10.16 21.83 5.48
N PRO A 751 -10.86 22.48 6.42
CA PRO A 751 -12.04 23.29 6.09
C PRO A 751 -11.69 24.46 5.16
N HIS A 752 -12.33 24.53 4.01
CA HIS A 752 -12.04 25.56 2.99
C HIS A 752 -12.27 27.01 3.47
N ILE A 753 -13.20 27.19 4.39
CA ILE A 753 -13.59 28.54 4.88
C ILE A 753 -12.49 29.20 5.75
N SER A 754 -11.63 28.39 6.39
CA SER A 754 -10.57 28.87 7.27
C SER A 754 -9.17 28.67 6.67
N LEU A 755 -9.10 28.34 5.36
CA LEU A 755 -7.84 28.03 4.68
C LEU A 755 -7.25 29.26 4.01
N ILE A 756 -5.99 29.54 4.31
CA ILE A 756 -5.16 30.54 3.65
C ILE A 756 -4.06 29.81 2.89
N GLU A 757 -4.06 29.89 1.54
CA GLU A 757 -3.02 29.30 0.70
C GLU A 757 -2.00 30.35 0.28
N VAL A 758 -0.73 30.07 0.57
CA VAL A 758 0.41 30.93 0.22
C VAL A 758 1.21 30.27 -0.89
N GLY A 759 1.26 30.90 -2.07
CA GLY A 759 1.97 30.39 -3.25
C GLY A 759 3.43 30.85 -3.30
N MET A 760 4.37 29.92 -3.56
CA MET A 760 5.79 30.25 -3.78
C MET A 760 6.41 29.35 -4.87
N ILE A 761 7.29 29.92 -5.70
CA ILE A 761 8.01 29.19 -6.75
C ILE A 761 9.42 28.82 -6.25
N TYR A 762 9.74 27.54 -6.28
CA TYR A 762 11.04 27.00 -5.88
C TYR A 762 11.87 26.65 -7.13
N TYR A 763 13.03 27.27 -7.29
CA TYR A 763 13.99 26.95 -8.34
C TYR A 763 15.04 25.95 -7.82
N VAL A 764 14.92 24.67 -8.23
CA VAL A 764 15.72 23.54 -7.72
C VAL A 764 16.71 23.00 -8.77
#